data_5288440e7bc526550b103406ef534f8c
#
_entry.id   5288440e7bc526550b103406ef534f8c
#
_cell.length_a   1.000
_cell.length_b   1.000
_cell.length_c   1.000
_cell.angle_alpha   90.00
_cell.angle_beta   90.00
_cell.angle_gamma   90.00
#
_symmetry.space_group_name_H-M   'P 1'
#
loop_
_entity.id
_entity.type
_entity.pdbx_description
1 polymer ?
#
loop_
_entity_poly.entity_id
_entity_poly.type
_entity_poly.pdbx_seq_one_letter_code
_entity_poly.pdbx_strand_id
1 'polypeptide(L)'
;MSKKPQYDPEEIRYPEQKIVESPLVPEMEKSYIEYAMSVIVGRALPDVRDGLKPVHRRILYAMYEDGLTVDKPFKKSATCVGDVLGRYHPHGDASVYDALVRLAQDFSMRYPLVDGHGNFGSVDGDPPAAYRYTEARMSRLSDEMLRDIEKDTVDWDPNFDETRREPRVLPSRFPNLLVNGSSGIAVGMATNIPPHNLREVIGACICVLDNPEAQLSDLMQYIKGPDFPTRGIIMGRSGIRQAYATGRGRVVIRARHEFEEFGKDRTRIVITEIPYQVNKRMLIKNMADQVEDKRLDGISDIRDESDRDGMRIVIELKRDANPQVVLNRLFAQTQLQTTFAINMLALVNNQSQPKILSLRHIIDEYLAFQEEVIIRRTKYDLRKAQERAHLLEGLLVAQDNIDEVIKIIRSSYDNAKENLMSRFGLDDIQAQAILDMRLKALQGLDREKLEAEYKELEEKIAYFNQLLSSDELLRKVLKEELQAISDKFGDDRVTEIQDVEDEIDIEDLIEEEQCVFTLTQAGYIKRTPASEYTAQSKGGMGKKGITTREEDYVVDVFTASTHDYILFFTDTGKVYRKKGYQIPESGKAAKGTNIVNILQVEQGERIQAMIHTRSIEDDGRFLFMVTRNGTVKRLPANTLKNLRNNGIRALRMEEGDQLIAVRETDGNQKILIATHDGMAVCFDENDVRPMGRDAVGVRGIRLRQGDYVVGAARAKANHAVLAITENGYGKRTPVEEYRITNRGGLGIKNYMVTDKTGPVVGIKVVDGTEDLLLVTQAGILIRTPVDSIRTAGRATQGVIVMRFKEEGDHVISLALTDHEEDSAEAEE
;
A
#
# COMPACT_ATOMS: atom_id res chain seq x y z
N MET A 1 -18.12 7.55 -45.80
CA MET A 1 -17.62 6.47 -46.69
C MET A 1 -16.13 6.73 -46.88
N SER A 2 -15.25 6.04 -46.16
CA SER A 2 -13.80 6.12 -46.36
C SER A 2 -13.45 5.37 -47.64
N LYS A 3 -12.80 6.03 -48.59
CA LYS A 3 -12.27 5.38 -49.80
C LYS A 3 -11.26 4.31 -49.38
N LYS A 4 -11.53 3.05 -49.74
CA LYS A 4 -10.52 1.99 -49.62
C LYS A 4 -9.30 2.38 -50.48
N PRO A 5 -8.07 2.22 -49.98
CA PRO A 5 -6.88 2.41 -50.81
C PRO A 5 -6.93 1.40 -51.95
N GLN A 6 -6.77 1.89 -53.16
CA GLN A 6 -6.74 1.08 -54.37
C GLN A 6 -5.28 0.68 -54.58
N TYR A 7 -4.97 -0.58 -54.37
CA TYR A 7 -3.65 -1.16 -54.67
C TYR A 7 -3.49 -1.37 -56.16
N ASP A 8 -2.34 -0.98 -56.71
CA ASP A 8 -2.01 -1.26 -58.09
C ASP A 8 -1.38 -2.70 -58.18
N PRO A 9 -2.02 -3.64 -58.86
CA PRO A 9 -1.49 -5.02 -58.98
C PRO A 9 -0.14 -5.11 -59.69
N GLU A 10 0.28 -4.11 -60.46
CA GLU A 10 1.58 -4.10 -61.13
C GLU A 10 2.77 -3.74 -60.23
N GLU A 11 2.49 -3.15 -59.04
CA GLU A 11 3.52 -2.85 -58.04
C GLU A 11 3.87 -4.06 -57.14
N ILE A 12 3.17 -5.18 -57.25
CA ILE A 12 3.42 -6.37 -56.44
C ILE A 12 4.63 -7.15 -56.98
N ARG A 13 5.77 -7.00 -56.36
CA ARG A 13 7.02 -7.72 -56.68
C ARG A 13 6.97 -9.25 -56.50
N TYR A 14 5.96 -9.74 -55.72
CA TYR A 14 5.81 -11.14 -55.39
C TYR A 14 4.35 -11.59 -55.58
N PRO A 15 4.03 -12.33 -56.71
CA PRO A 15 2.65 -12.70 -57.02
C PRO A 15 1.97 -13.62 -56.02
N GLU A 16 2.74 -14.31 -55.17
CA GLU A 16 2.22 -15.18 -54.11
C GLU A 16 2.09 -14.46 -52.74
N GLN A 17 2.36 -13.16 -52.69
CA GLN A 17 2.31 -12.39 -51.47
C GLN A 17 0.85 -12.17 -51.02
N LYS A 18 0.54 -12.59 -49.80
CA LYS A 18 -0.75 -12.30 -49.14
C LYS A 18 -0.69 -10.93 -48.50
N ILE A 19 -1.37 -9.94 -49.04
CA ILE A 19 -1.51 -8.63 -48.39
C ILE A 19 -2.64 -8.73 -47.36
N VAL A 20 -2.31 -8.49 -46.09
CA VAL A 20 -3.27 -8.43 -44.97
C VAL A 20 -3.42 -6.98 -44.56
N GLU A 21 -4.68 -6.45 -44.55
CA GLU A 21 -4.95 -5.13 -44.02
C GLU A 21 -4.75 -5.14 -42.50
N SER A 22 -3.80 -4.36 -42.00
CA SER A 22 -3.58 -4.14 -40.56
C SER A 22 -3.90 -2.67 -40.25
N PRO A 23 -5.02 -2.38 -39.57
CA PRO A 23 -5.35 -1.02 -39.19
C PRO A 23 -4.28 -0.49 -38.19
N LEU A 24 -3.77 0.73 -38.44
CA LEU A 24 -2.67 1.32 -37.66
C LEU A 24 -3.00 1.45 -36.18
N VAL A 25 -4.22 1.83 -35.83
CA VAL A 25 -4.60 2.09 -34.42
C VAL A 25 -4.55 0.84 -33.55
N PRO A 26 -5.20 -0.29 -33.90
CA PRO A 26 -5.09 -1.53 -33.12
C PRO A 26 -3.64 -2.08 -33.04
N GLU A 27 -2.86 -1.94 -34.12
CA GLU A 27 -1.47 -2.38 -34.13
C GLU A 27 -0.62 -1.53 -33.19
N MET A 28 -0.82 -0.21 -33.19
CA MET A 28 -0.14 0.71 -32.27
C MET A 28 -0.53 0.43 -30.82
N GLU A 29 -1.82 0.24 -30.53
CA GLU A 29 -2.30 -0.09 -29.17
C GLU A 29 -1.67 -1.38 -28.67
N LYS A 30 -1.67 -2.43 -29.46
CA LYS A 30 -1.06 -3.72 -29.10
C LYS A 30 0.44 -3.59 -28.85
N SER A 31 1.16 -2.99 -29.78
CA SER A 31 2.62 -2.84 -29.70
C SER A 31 3.02 -1.94 -28.52
N TYR A 32 2.20 -0.90 -28.21
CA TYR A 32 2.44 -0.03 -27.07
C TYR A 32 2.23 -0.75 -25.73
N ILE A 33 1.19 -1.59 -25.63
CA ILE A 33 0.93 -2.39 -24.43
C ILE A 33 2.07 -3.40 -24.22
N GLU A 34 2.51 -4.10 -25.26
CA GLU A 34 3.63 -5.05 -25.19
C GLU A 34 4.93 -4.37 -24.75
N TYR A 35 5.23 -3.19 -25.31
CA TYR A 35 6.37 -2.38 -24.91
C TYR A 35 6.25 -1.90 -23.46
N ALA A 36 5.08 -1.38 -23.07
CA ALA A 36 4.84 -0.91 -21.70
C ALA A 36 5.02 -2.03 -20.67
N MET A 37 4.48 -3.22 -20.94
CA MET A 37 4.64 -4.39 -20.08
C MET A 37 6.11 -4.82 -19.97
N SER A 38 6.84 -4.84 -21.08
CA SER A 38 8.28 -5.15 -21.09
C SER A 38 9.09 -4.16 -20.25
N VAL A 39 8.79 -2.86 -20.32
CA VAL A 39 9.47 -1.83 -19.52
C VAL A 39 9.10 -1.92 -18.04
N ILE A 40 7.82 -2.16 -17.72
CA ILE A 40 7.32 -2.24 -16.33
C ILE A 40 7.94 -3.45 -15.61
N VAL A 41 7.80 -4.64 -16.19
CA VAL A 41 8.22 -5.90 -15.54
C VAL A 41 9.70 -6.19 -15.76
N GLY A 42 10.18 -6.00 -16.99
CA GLY A 42 11.52 -6.44 -17.42
C GLY A 42 12.63 -5.41 -17.25
N ARG A 43 12.35 -4.16 -16.79
CA ARG A 43 13.38 -3.10 -16.80
C ARG A 43 13.36 -2.15 -15.62
N ALA A 44 12.23 -1.48 -15.36
CA ALA A 44 12.21 -0.26 -14.54
C ALA A 44 11.87 -0.49 -13.07
N LEU A 45 11.03 -1.46 -12.75
CA LEU A 45 10.54 -1.68 -11.39
C LEU A 45 11.31 -2.80 -10.66
N PRO A 46 11.55 -2.64 -9.35
CA PRO A 46 12.14 -3.69 -8.52
C PRO A 46 11.10 -4.75 -8.14
N ASP A 47 11.56 -5.97 -7.91
CA ASP A 47 10.78 -7.02 -7.22
C ASP A 47 10.73 -6.72 -5.72
N VAL A 48 9.58 -6.87 -5.09
CA VAL A 48 9.40 -6.60 -3.65
C VAL A 48 10.25 -7.51 -2.76
N ARG A 49 10.57 -8.73 -3.23
CA ARG A 49 11.27 -9.78 -2.48
C ARG A 49 12.77 -9.53 -2.35
N ASP A 50 13.45 -9.17 -3.44
CA ASP A 50 14.90 -8.93 -3.45
C ASP A 50 15.31 -7.47 -3.67
N GLY A 51 14.35 -6.59 -4.00
CA GLY A 51 14.59 -5.17 -4.20
C GLY A 51 15.39 -4.82 -5.45
N LEU A 52 15.58 -5.77 -6.36
CA LEU A 52 16.42 -5.61 -7.53
C LEU A 52 15.61 -5.46 -8.81
N LYS A 53 16.15 -4.64 -9.73
CA LYS A 53 15.75 -4.65 -11.13
C LYS A 53 16.46 -5.80 -11.85
N PRO A 54 15.95 -6.27 -13.01
CA PRO A 54 16.56 -7.38 -13.74
C PRO A 54 18.06 -7.19 -14.03
N VAL A 55 18.48 -6.00 -14.44
CA VAL A 55 19.91 -5.71 -14.73
C VAL A 55 20.81 -5.89 -13.50
N HIS A 56 20.39 -5.41 -12.33
CA HIS A 56 21.15 -5.53 -11.09
C HIS A 56 21.24 -7.00 -10.63
N ARG A 57 20.14 -7.74 -10.75
CA ARG A 57 20.08 -9.17 -10.43
C ARG A 57 21.02 -9.98 -11.32
N ARG A 58 21.02 -9.69 -12.61
CA ARG A 58 21.90 -10.34 -13.60
C ARG A 58 23.37 -10.03 -13.36
N ILE A 59 23.71 -8.80 -12.96
CA ILE A 59 25.08 -8.42 -12.58
C ILE A 59 25.55 -9.24 -11.38
N LEU A 60 24.79 -9.27 -10.29
CA LEU A 60 25.19 -10.01 -9.09
C LEU A 60 25.27 -11.52 -9.33
N TYR A 61 24.35 -12.06 -10.12
CA TYR A 61 24.36 -13.49 -10.45
C TYR A 61 25.54 -13.86 -11.36
N ALA A 62 25.87 -13.08 -12.38
CA ALA A 62 27.05 -13.30 -13.22
C ALA A 62 28.35 -13.23 -12.41
N MET A 63 28.46 -12.27 -11.51
CA MET A 63 29.61 -12.16 -10.61
C MET A 63 29.74 -13.40 -9.70
N TYR A 64 28.63 -13.92 -9.21
CA TYR A 64 28.61 -15.13 -8.40
C TYR A 64 29.05 -16.38 -9.20
N GLU A 65 28.50 -16.58 -10.41
CA GLU A 65 28.93 -17.68 -11.31
C GLU A 65 30.44 -17.64 -11.61
N ASP A 66 30.99 -16.43 -11.79
CA ASP A 66 32.42 -16.24 -12.08
C ASP A 66 33.29 -16.32 -10.82
N GLY A 67 32.70 -16.58 -9.66
CA GLY A 67 33.39 -16.68 -8.38
C GLY A 67 34.04 -15.36 -7.93
N LEU A 68 33.45 -14.21 -8.31
CA LEU A 68 33.96 -12.89 -7.94
C LEU A 68 33.50 -12.46 -6.54
N THR A 69 33.72 -13.32 -5.56
CA THR A 69 33.37 -13.08 -4.16
C THR A 69 34.42 -12.17 -3.49
N VAL A 70 34.10 -11.65 -2.31
CA VAL A 70 34.91 -10.68 -1.57
C VAL A 70 36.30 -11.21 -1.18
N ASP A 71 36.46 -12.50 -1.05
CA ASP A 71 37.71 -13.21 -0.73
C ASP A 71 38.63 -13.41 -1.96
N LYS A 72 38.13 -13.12 -3.16
CA LYS A 72 38.88 -13.25 -4.42
C LYS A 72 39.44 -11.91 -4.90
N PRO A 73 40.49 -11.94 -5.73
CA PRO A 73 41.02 -10.74 -6.35
C PRO A 73 39.98 -10.02 -7.22
N PHE A 74 40.14 -8.70 -7.31
CA PHE A 74 39.35 -7.91 -8.25
C PHE A 74 39.57 -8.37 -9.70
N LYS A 75 38.52 -8.29 -10.52
CA LYS A 75 38.62 -8.46 -11.98
C LYS A 75 38.22 -7.17 -12.68
N LYS A 76 38.68 -6.97 -13.90
CA LYS A 76 38.29 -5.83 -14.73
C LYS A 76 36.77 -5.77 -14.87
N SER A 77 36.19 -4.59 -14.71
CA SER A 77 34.74 -4.39 -14.93
C SER A 77 34.31 -4.80 -16.34
N ALA A 78 35.21 -4.69 -17.30
CA ALA A 78 34.99 -5.16 -18.69
C ALA A 78 34.64 -6.66 -18.77
N THR A 79 35.24 -7.50 -17.95
CA THR A 79 34.93 -8.93 -17.88
C THR A 79 33.50 -9.13 -17.38
N CYS A 80 33.17 -8.52 -16.26
CA CYS A 80 31.84 -8.63 -15.66
C CYS A 80 30.74 -8.12 -16.62
N VAL A 81 30.94 -6.96 -17.25
CA VAL A 81 30.00 -6.40 -18.23
C VAL A 81 29.84 -7.33 -19.44
N GLY A 82 30.97 -7.89 -19.96
CA GLY A 82 30.95 -8.83 -21.08
C GLY A 82 30.19 -10.12 -20.75
N ASP A 83 30.38 -10.68 -19.57
CA ASP A 83 29.69 -11.90 -19.12
C ASP A 83 28.19 -11.67 -18.94
N VAL A 84 27.78 -10.52 -18.38
CA VAL A 84 26.37 -10.15 -18.26
C VAL A 84 25.71 -10.00 -19.62
N LEU A 85 26.36 -9.30 -20.56
CA LEU A 85 25.83 -9.10 -21.91
C LEU A 85 25.71 -10.42 -22.69
N GLY A 86 26.77 -11.23 -22.65
CA GLY A 86 26.83 -12.48 -23.40
C GLY A 86 25.90 -13.57 -22.88
N ARG A 87 25.57 -13.54 -21.58
CA ARG A 87 24.82 -14.63 -20.94
C ARG A 87 23.37 -14.29 -20.61
N TYR A 88 23.06 -13.02 -20.20
CA TYR A 88 21.79 -12.71 -19.55
C TYR A 88 21.11 -11.46 -20.04
N HIS A 89 21.83 -10.42 -20.48
CA HIS A 89 21.25 -9.08 -20.69
C HIS A 89 21.59 -8.52 -22.07
N PRO A 90 20.81 -8.84 -23.14
CA PRO A 90 21.12 -8.47 -24.53
C PRO A 90 20.80 -6.99 -24.84
N HIS A 91 21.44 -6.06 -24.11
CA HIS A 91 21.32 -4.61 -24.26
C HIS A 91 22.68 -3.93 -24.35
N GLY A 92 22.73 -2.60 -24.42
CA GLY A 92 24.00 -1.86 -24.55
C GLY A 92 24.93 -2.03 -23.34
N ASP A 93 26.22 -2.15 -23.59
CA ASP A 93 27.29 -2.28 -22.59
C ASP A 93 27.32 -1.10 -21.59
N ALA A 94 27.09 0.11 -22.08
CA ALA A 94 27.02 1.31 -21.24
C ALA A 94 25.97 1.18 -20.15
N SER A 95 24.78 0.65 -20.48
CA SER A 95 23.68 0.51 -19.51
C SER A 95 23.99 -0.49 -18.40
N VAL A 96 24.69 -1.59 -18.74
CA VAL A 96 25.14 -2.59 -17.76
C VAL A 96 26.25 -2.02 -16.87
N TYR A 97 27.20 -1.29 -17.49
CA TYR A 97 28.29 -0.67 -16.73
C TYR A 97 27.79 0.42 -15.78
N ASP A 98 26.87 1.28 -16.22
CA ASP A 98 26.27 2.30 -15.37
C ASP A 98 25.52 1.69 -14.17
N ALA A 99 24.82 0.57 -14.39
CA ALA A 99 24.16 -0.17 -13.32
C ALA A 99 25.18 -0.75 -12.31
N LEU A 100 26.28 -1.37 -12.82
CA LEU A 100 27.34 -1.90 -11.97
C LEU A 100 28.04 -0.79 -11.17
N VAL A 101 28.30 0.34 -11.80
CA VAL A 101 28.89 1.53 -11.14
C VAL A 101 28.00 2.00 -10.01
N ARG A 102 26.68 2.12 -10.24
CA ARG A 102 25.75 2.57 -9.22
C ARG A 102 25.71 1.64 -8.00
N LEU A 103 25.84 0.33 -8.20
CA LEU A 103 25.90 -0.65 -7.11
C LEU A 103 27.19 -0.52 -6.25
N ALA A 104 28.24 0.12 -6.79
CA ALA A 104 29.50 0.34 -6.09
C ALA A 104 29.65 1.73 -5.45
N GLN A 105 28.76 2.70 -5.79
CA GLN A 105 28.85 4.07 -5.29
C GLN A 105 28.31 4.18 -3.85
N ASP A 106 29.16 4.60 -2.91
CA ASP A 106 28.81 4.80 -1.51
C ASP A 106 27.90 6.02 -1.26
N PHE A 107 27.85 6.98 -2.21
CA PHE A 107 26.91 8.11 -2.19
C PHE A 107 25.56 7.83 -2.89
N SER A 108 25.43 6.70 -3.58
CA SER A 108 24.19 6.27 -4.24
C SER A 108 23.49 5.15 -3.50
N MET A 109 24.25 4.22 -2.91
CA MET A 109 23.77 3.06 -2.18
C MET A 109 24.09 3.22 -0.69
N ARG A 110 23.09 3.02 0.16
CA ARG A 110 23.31 3.04 1.62
C ARG A 110 24.22 1.89 2.06
N TYR A 111 24.06 0.74 1.40
CA TYR A 111 24.90 -0.45 1.57
C TYR A 111 25.31 -0.97 0.19
N PRO A 112 26.47 -0.60 -0.34
CA PRO A 112 26.93 -1.02 -1.66
C PRO A 112 26.98 -2.54 -1.82
N LEU A 113 26.51 -3.04 -2.95
CA LEU A 113 26.50 -4.46 -3.28
C LEU A 113 27.70 -4.90 -4.14
N VAL A 114 28.44 -3.93 -4.69
CA VAL A 114 29.66 -4.16 -5.45
C VAL A 114 30.80 -3.43 -4.75
N ASP A 115 31.94 -4.09 -4.62
CA ASP A 115 33.20 -3.53 -4.15
C ASP A 115 34.01 -3.11 -5.38
N GLY A 116 34.19 -1.81 -5.58
CA GLY A 116 34.84 -1.22 -6.74
C GLY A 116 36.26 -0.73 -6.44
N HIS A 117 37.18 -0.97 -7.37
CA HIS A 117 38.54 -0.46 -7.33
C HIS A 117 38.83 0.42 -8.54
N GLY A 118 39.22 1.67 -8.30
CA GLY A 118 39.41 2.69 -9.32
C GLY A 118 38.43 3.86 -9.19
N ASN A 119 38.19 4.59 -10.27
CA ASN A 119 37.29 5.73 -10.31
C ASN A 119 35.91 5.29 -10.73
N PHE A 120 34.96 5.25 -9.77
CA PHE A 120 33.53 4.95 -9.96
C PHE A 120 32.63 6.20 -9.95
N GLY A 121 33.19 7.37 -10.24
CA GLY A 121 32.48 8.64 -10.19
C GLY A 121 32.56 9.32 -8.84
N SER A 122 31.95 10.48 -8.72
CA SER A 122 31.95 11.29 -7.50
C SER A 122 30.61 11.99 -7.28
N VAL A 123 30.41 12.52 -6.08
CA VAL A 123 29.26 13.36 -5.73
C VAL A 123 29.22 14.67 -6.53
N ASP A 124 30.33 15.06 -7.17
CA ASP A 124 30.42 16.17 -8.09
C ASP A 124 29.83 15.89 -9.48
N GLY A 125 29.41 14.65 -9.71
CA GLY A 125 28.88 14.21 -11.00
C GLY A 125 29.96 13.88 -12.02
N ASP A 126 31.19 13.65 -11.58
CA ASP A 126 32.24 13.14 -12.45
C ASP A 126 31.87 11.74 -12.92
N PRO A 127 32.00 11.45 -14.24
CA PRO A 127 31.73 10.14 -14.76
C PRO A 127 32.74 9.11 -14.24
N PRO A 128 32.35 7.83 -14.13
CA PRO A 128 33.30 6.77 -13.84
C PRO A 128 34.36 6.66 -14.97
N ALA A 129 35.53 6.14 -14.66
CA ALA A 129 36.47 5.75 -15.69
C ALA A 129 35.90 4.64 -16.55
N ALA A 130 36.35 4.53 -17.81
CA ALA A 130 35.90 3.47 -18.72
C ALA A 130 36.11 2.07 -18.09
N TYR A 131 35.18 1.13 -18.32
CA TYR A 131 35.14 -0.19 -17.68
C TYR A 131 36.41 -1.04 -17.89
N ARG A 132 37.24 -0.70 -18.87
CA ARG A 132 38.56 -1.33 -19.09
C ARG A 132 39.61 -0.93 -18.04
N TYR A 133 39.41 0.17 -17.32
CA TYR A 133 40.33 0.65 -16.26
C TYR A 133 39.87 0.28 -14.86
N THR A 134 38.58 0.23 -14.61
CA THR A 134 38.02 -0.10 -13.30
C THR A 134 37.99 -1.61 -13.05
N GLU A 135 37.98 -1.97 -11.78
CA GLU A 135 37.92 -3.36 -11.32
C GLU A 135 36.80 -3.49 -10.29
N ALA A 136 36.16 -4.66 -10.27
CA ALA A 136 35.03 -4.91 -9.39
C ALA A 136 35.03 -6.35 -8.87
N ARG A 137 34.38 -6.53 -7.73
CA ARG A 137 33.99 -7.82 -7.14
C ARG A 137 32.73 -7.62 -6.29
N MET A 138 32.11 -8.69 -5.83
CA MET A 138 31.00 -8.62 -4.90
C MET A 138 31.44 -8.03 -3.56
N SER A 139 30.56 -7.26 -2.92
CA SER A 139 30.75 -6.83 -1.53
C SER A 139 30.44 -7.99 -0.55
N ARG A 140 30.84 -7.83 0.72
CA ARG A 140 30.50 -8.85 1.76
C ARG A 140 28.99 -9.01 1.97
N LEU A 141 28.24 -7.92 1.82
CA LEU A 141 26.79 -7.95 1.99
C LEU A 141 26.10 -8.62 0.80
N SER A 142 26.63 -8.52 -0.41
CA SER A 142 26.05 -9.16 -1.59
C SER A 142 26.14 -10.69 -1.55
N ASP A 143 27.04 -11.27 -0.77
CA ASP A 143 27.06 -12.71 -0.50
C ASP A 143 25.75 -13.17 0.17
N GLU A 144 25.16 -12.33 1.05
CA GLU A 144 23.88 -12.62 1.70
C GLU A 144 22.69 -12.49 0.73
N MET A 145 22.82 -11.78 -0.40
CA MET A 145 21.80 -11.75 -1.47
C MET A 145 21.69 -13.08 -2.21
N LEU A 146 22.82 -13.77 -2.38
CA LEU A 146 22.96 -14.99 -3.20
C LEU A 146 23.08 -16.27 -2.36
N ARG A 147 23.15 -16.13 -1.04
CA ARG A 147 23.34 -17.25 -0.12
C ARG A 147 22.26 -18.32 -0.34
N ASP A 148 22.71 -19.57 -0.42
CA ASP A 148 21.86 -20.74 -0.65
C ASP A 148 21.13 -20.79 -2.01
N ILE A 149 21.56 -20.00 -3.03
CA ILE A 149 20.91 -19.97 -4.35
C ILE A 149 20.97 -21.33 -5.06
N GLU A 150 22.02 -22.12 -4.81
CA GLU A 150 22.21 -23.48 -5.36
C GLU A 150 21.34 -24.54 -4.68
N LYS A 151 20.64 -24.18 -3.60
CA LYS A 151 19.80 -25.11 -2.84
C LYS A 151 18.32 -25.08 -3.26
N ASP A 152 18.05 -24.76 -4.49
CA ASP A 152 16.70 -24.71 -5.06
C ASP A 152 15.74 -23.77 -4.32
N THR A 153 16.28 -22.67 -3.78
CA THR A 153 15.55 -21.70 -2.96
C THR A 153 14.68 -20.75 -3.76
N VAL A 154 14.96 -20.57 -5.05
CA VAL A 154 14.28 -19.64 -5.96
C VAL A 154 13.90 -20.31 -7.26
N ASP A 155 12.98 -19.67 -8.02
CA ASP A 155 12.60 -20.12 -9.35
C ASP A 155 13.59 -19.62 -10.41
N TRP A 156 13.72 -20.39 -11.49
CA TRP A 156 14.65 -20.17 -12.57
C TRP A 156 13.93 -20.06 -13.92
N ASP A 157 14.24 -19.00 -14.65
CA ASP A 157 13.76 -18.79 -16.01
C ASP A 157 14.87 -19.10 -17.04
N PRO A 158 14.53 -19.43 -18.28
CA PRO A 158 15.51 -19.46 -19.34
C PRO A 158 16.01 -18.03 -19.62
N ASN A 159 17.28 -17.91 -20.01
CA ASN A 159 17.82 -16.65 -20.50
C ASN A 159 17.27 -16.32 -21.91
N PHE A 160 17.68 -15.20 -22.50
CA PHE A 160 17.15 -14.69 -23.78
C PHE A 160 17.35 -15.63 -24.99
N ASP A 161 18.36 -16.53 -24.99
CA ASP A 161 18.65 -17.48 -26.06
C ASP A 161 18.38 -18.95 -25.67
N GLU A 162 17.78 -19.16 -24.49
CA GLU A 162 17.42 -20.46 -23.92
C GLU A 162 18.63 -21.42 -23.69
N THR A 163 19.85 -20.91 -23.77
CA THR A 163 21.07 -21.71 -23.55
C THR A 163 21.43 -21.87 -22.08
N ARG A 164 20.94 -20.96 -21.20
CA ARG A 164 21.21 -20.93 -19.76
C ARG A 164 19.94 -20.64 -18.98
N ARG A 165 20.04 -20.77 -17.67
CA ARG A 165 18.99 -20.33 -16.75
C ARG A 165 19.47 -19.16 -15.92
N GLU A 166 18.57 -18.24 -15.62
CA GLU A 166 18.78 -17.14 -14.71
C GLU A 166 17.78 -17.18 -13.55
N PRO A 167 18.16 -16.73 -12.35
CA PRO A 167 17.23 -16.71 -11.24
C PRO A 167 16.19 -15.62 -11.45
N ARG A 168 14.91 -15.95 -11.25
CA ARG A 168 13.80 -14.97 -11.31
C ARG A 168 13.90 -13.94 -10.21
N VAL A 169 14.39 -14.34 -9.04
CA VAL A 169 14.61 -13.54 -7.84
C VAL A 169 15.81 -14.10 -7.10
N LEU A 170 16.55 -13.27 -6.36
CA LEU A 170 17.62 -13.74 -5.47
C LEU A 170 17.07 -14.11 -4.11
N PRO A 171 17.68 -15.05 -3.37
CA PRO A 171 17.25 -15.43 -2.00
C PRO A 171 17.19 -14.26 -1.02
N SER A 172 18.06 -13.24 -1.18
CA SER A 172 18.04 -11.95 -0.47
C SER A 172 17.78 -12.07 1.02
N ARG A 173 18.80 -12.53 1.78
CA ARG A 173 18.65 -12.83 3.21
C ARG A 173 18.46 -11.59 4.10
N PHE A 174 18.41 -10.41 3.53
CA PHE A 174 18.05 -9.15 4.18
C PHE A 174 17.09 -8.35 3.29
N PRO A 175 16.26 -7.45 3.85
CA PRO A 175 15.21 -6.74 3.13
C PRO A 175 15.79 -5.61 2.26
N ASN A 176 16.47 -5.96 1.16
CA ASN A 176 17.24 -5.05 0.31
C ASN A 176 16.39 -3.92 -0.28
N LEU A 177 15.11 -4.15 -0.60
CA LEU A 177 14.24 -3.11 -1.14
C LEU A 177 14.13 -1.89 -0.21
N LEU A 178 13.99 -2.11 1.08
CA LEU A 178 13.93 -1.04 2.08
C LEU A 178 15.34 -0.51 2.43
N VAL A 179 16.30 -1.40 2.54
CA VAL A 179 17.68 -1.05 2.97
C VAL A 179 18.37 -0.16 1.97
N ASN A 180 18.36 -0.50 0.69
CA ASN A 180 19.00 0.28 -0.38
C ASN A 180 18.03 1.17 -1.18
N GLY A 181 16.73 0.92 -1.05
CA GLY A 181 15.74 1.60 -1.86
C GLY A 181 15.81 1.25 -3.34
N SER A 182 15.01 1.93 -4.14
CA SER A 182 15.03 1.81 -5.60
C SER A 182 14.39 3.03 -6.23
N SER A 183 14.91 3.49 -7.37
CA SER A 183 14.29 4.53 -8.18
C SER A 183 14.20 4.07 -9.63
N GLY A 184 13.06 4.34 -10.30
CA GLY A 184 12.87 3.95 -11.70
C GLY A 184 11.67 4.60 -12.33
N ILE A 185 11.77 4.83 -13.64
CA ILE A 185 10.69 5.41 -14.45
C ILE A 185 10.25 4.37 -15.46
N ALA A 186 9.00 3.93 -15.34
CA ALA A 186 8.36 3.02 -16.28
C ALA A 186 7.32 3.77 -17.14
N VAL A 187 6.60 3.05 -17.97
CA VAL A 187 5.52 3.64 -18.77
C VAL A 187 4.30 3.89 -17.88
N GLY A 188 3.90 5.14 -17.72
CA GLY A 188 2.74 5.54 -16.94
C GLY A 188 2.91 5.47 -15.42
N MET A 189 4.07 5.05 -14.90
CA MET A 189 4.33 4.94 -13.47
C MET A 189 5.82 5.09 -13.16
N ALA A 190 6.13 5.48 -11.92
CA ALA A 190 7.49 5.59 -11.44
C ALA A 190 7.60 5.06 -10.01
N THR A 191 8.75 4.52 -9.65
CA THR A 191 9.09 4.14 -8.27
C THR A 191 10.17 5.05 -7.73
N ASN A 192 10.09 5.38 -6.45
CA ASN A 192 11.12 6.13 -5.74
C ASN A 192 11.07 5.76 -4.25
N ILE A 193 11.73 4.66 -3.91
CA ILE A 193 11.78 4.09 -2.57
C ILE A 193 13.09 4.55 -1.92
N PRO A 194 13.05 5.25 -0.77
CA PRO A 194 14.24 5.72 -0.10
C PRO A 194 14.99 4.56 0.58
N PRO A 195 16.31 4.69 0.76
CA PRO A 195 17.10 3.75 1.57
C PRO A 195 16.83 3.94 3.08
N HIS A 196 17.08 2.88 3.87
CA HIS A 196 16.89 2.85 5.32
C HIS A 196 18.07 2.18 6.02
N ASN A 197 18.19 2.40 7.32
CA ASN A 197 19.17 1.74 8.16
C ASN A 197 18.86 0.24 8.32
N LEU A 198 19.88 -0.61 8.15
CA LEU A 198 19.72 -2.08 8.19
C LEU A 198 19.20 -2.58 9.54
N ARG A 199 19.73 -2.07 10.66
CA ARG A 199 19.29 -2.46 12.00
C ARG A 199 17.83 -2.09 12.24
N GLU A 200 17.42 -0.90 11.80
CA GLU A 200 16.06 -0.41 11.95
C GLU A 200 15.07 -1.29 11.17
N VAL A 201 15.38 -1.62 9.90
CA VAL A 201 14.52 -2.46 9.08
C VAL A 201 14.42 -3.88 9.60
N ILE A 202 15.55 -4.49 9.99
CA ILE A 202 15.55 -5.82 10.60
C ILE A 202 14.79 -5.82 11.92
N GLY A 203 14.97 -4.78 12.75
CA GLY A 203 14.20 -4.61 13.98
C GLY A 203 12.68 -4.59 13.75
N ALA A 204 12.22 -3.91 12.70
CA ALA A 204 10.81 -3.92 12.33
C ALA A 204 10.34 -5.28 11.77
N CYS A 205 11.19 -5.98 11.00
CA CYS A 205 10.88 -7.34 10.54
C CYS A 205 10.71 -8.30 11.74
N ILE A 206 11.59 -8.22 12.73
CA ILE A 206 11.51 -9.00 13.96
C ILE A 206 10.25 -8.64 14.76
N CYS A 207 9.90 -7.35 14.86
CA CYS A 207 8.67 -6.92 15.51
C CYS A 207 7.42 -7.57 14.87
N VAL A 208 7.37 -7.67 13.55
CA VAL A 208 6.27 -8.34 12.84
C VAL A 208 6.25 -9.85 13.07
N LEU A 209 7.43 -10.50 13.15
CA LEU A 209 7.53 -11.94 13.46
C LEU A 209 7.05 -12.24 14.88
N ASP A 210 7.38 -11.39 15.85
CA ASP A 210 6.95 -11.52 17.24
C ASP A 210 5.47 -11.14 17.45
N ASN A 211 4.96 -10.16 16.69
CA ASN A 211 3.58 -9.70 16.74
C ASN A 211 3.00 -9.52 15.33
N PRO A 212 2.32 -10.53 14.77
CA PRO A 212 1.70 -10.43 13.44
C PRO A 212 0.65 -9.32 13.31
N GLU A 213 0.08 -8.84 14.42
CA GLU A 213 -0.90 -7.75 14.46
C GLU A 213 -0.26 -6.35 14.69
N ALA A 214 1.08 -6.25 14.68
CA ALA A 214 1.79 -4.99 14.87
C ALA A 214 1.28 -3.90 13.90
N GLN A 215 1.00 -2.72 14.44
CA GLN A 215 0.51 -1.57 13.67
C GLN A 215 1.69 -0.71 13.17
N LEU A 216 1.40 0.27 12.30
CA LEU A 216 2.42 1.18 11.81
C LEU A 216 3.16 1.90 12.94
N SER A 217 2.46 2.29 14.02
CA SER A 217 3.05 2.92 15.21
C SER A 217 4.13 2.06 15.87
N ASP A 218 3.93 0.74 15.89
CA ASP A 218 4.87 -0.20 16.48
C ASP A 218 6.13 -0.35 15.59
N LEU A 219 5.92 -0.41 14.26
CA LEU A 219 7.01 -0.45 13.30
C LEU A 219 7.86 0.83 13.32
N MET A 220 7.23 1.98 13.50
CA MET A 220 7.93 3.27 13.57
C MET A 220 8.73 3.47 14.88
N GLN A 221 8.59 2.61 15.87
CA GLN A 221 9.50 2.57 17.01
C GLN A 221 10.90 2.06 16.60
N TYR A 222 10.97 1.20 15.59
CA TYR A 222 12.21 0.66 15.02
C TYR A 222 12.66 1.46 13.79
N ILE A 223 11.83 1.60 12.77
CA ILE A 223 12.14 2.38 11.56
C ILE A 223 11.71 3.82 11.76
N LYS A 224 12.66 4.68 12.11
CA LYS A 224 12.39 6.10 12.40
C LYS A 224 12.14 6.91 11.12
N GLY A 225 12.73 6.51 9.99
CA GLY A 225 12.64 7.21 8.72
C GLY A 225 13.69 6.75 7.71
N PRO A 226 13.72 7.33 6.50
CA PRO A 226 14.79 7.11 5.53
C PRO A 226 16.17 7.39 6.12
N ASP A 227 17.19 6.69 5.65
CA ASP A 227 18.60 6.86 6.04
C ASP A 227 19.46 6.96 4.77
N PHE A 228 19.77 8.19 4.37
CA PHE A 228 20.43 8.46 3.10
C PHE A 228 21.95 8.32 3.20
N PRO A 229 22.62 7.76 2.19
CA PRO A 229 24.08 7.60 2.20
C PRO A 229 24.83 8.93 2.25
N THR A 230 24.27 10.00 1.71
CA THR A 230 24.82 11.38 1.76
C THR A 230 24.49 12.11 3.05
N ARG A 231 23.87 11.42 4.03
CA ARG A 231 23.48 11.96 5.33
C ARG A 231 22.43 13.07 5.23
N GLY A 232 22.73 14.27 5.73
CA GLY A 232 21.80 15.40 5.79
C GLY A 232 20.79 15.30 6.92
N ILE A 233 19.82 16.23 6.92
CA ILE A 233 18.81 16.36 7.97
C ILE A 233 17.43 16.26 7.34
N ILE A 234 16.63 15.33 7.81
CA ILE A 234 15.20 15.26 7.46
C ILE A 234 14.44 16.22 8.36
N MET A 235 13.61 17.06 7.75
CA MET A 235 12.78 18.05 8.43
C MET A 235 11.38 17.51 8.58
N GLY A 236 11.00 17.15 9.83
CA GLY A 236 9.68 16.68 10.17
C GLY A 236 9.43 15.20 9.94
N ARG A 237 8.38 14.66 10.60
CA ARG A 237 8.01 13.22 10.56
C ARG A 237 6.70 12.94 9.84
N SER A 238 5.87 13.96 9.58
CA SER A 238 4.54 13.80 8.97
C SER A 238 4.62 13.14 7.59
N GLY A 239 5.55 13.59 6.74
CA GLY A 239 5.77 13.02 5.42
C GLY A 239 6.25 11.57 5.45
N ILE A 240 7.07 11.20 6.45
CA ILE A 240 7.52 9.83 6.69
C ILE A 240 6.32 8.94 7.06
N ARG A 241 5.53 9.39 8.05
CA ARG A 241 4.33 8.66 8.51
C ARG A 241 3.35 8.44 7.38
N GLN A 242 3.08 9.49 6.58
CA GLN A 242 2.21 9.39 5.42
C GLN A 242 2.74 8.37 4.40
N ALA A 243 4.05 8.43 4.07
CA ALA A 243 4.66 7.50 3.12
C ALA A 243 4.55 6.05 3.59
N TYR A 244 4.82 5.79 4.86
CA TYR A 244 4.78 4.43 5.43
C TYR A 244 3.35 3.87 5.54
N ALA A 245 2.35 4.75 5.77
CA ALA A 245 0.96 4.36 5.81
C ALA A 245 0.39 4.04 4.41
N THR A 246 0.70 4.89 3.42
CA THR A 246 0.00 4.89 2.11
C THR A 246 0.87 4.42 0.94
N GLY A 247 2.19 4.33 1.13
CA GLY A 247 3.17 4.11 0.07
C GLY A 247 3.54 5.39 -0.69
N ARG A 248 2.97 6.55 -0.35
CA ARG A 248 3.28 7.86 -0.95
C ARG A 248 3.45 8.94 0.10
N GLY A 249 4.48 9.76 -0.06
CA GLY A 249 4.73 10.86 0.85
C GLY A 249 5.81 11.80 0.32
N ARG A 250 6.08 12.87 1.07
CA ARG A 250 7.13 13.84 0.74
C ARG A 250 7.97 14.09 1.97
N VAL A 251 9.27 13.98 1.82
CA VAL A 251 10.24 14.21 2.89
C VAL A 251 11.14 15.35 2.49
N VAL A 252 11.24 16.36 3.33
CA VAL A 252 12.13 17.50 3.13
C VAL A 252 13.51 17.16 3.71
N ILE A 253 14.55 17.29 2.90
CA ILE A 253 15.93 17.02 3.27
C ILE A 253 16.70 18.33 3.19
N ARG A 254 17.42 18.67 4.26
CA ARG A 254 18.32 19.82 4.34
C ARG A 254 19.77 19.40 4.41
N ALA A 255 20.63 20.23 3.84
CA ALA A 255 22.08 20.17 4.04
C ALA A 255 22.44 20.43 5.51
N ARG A 256 23.47 19.76 6.01
CA ARG A 256 24.06 20.08 7.31
C ARG A 256 24.99 21.29 7.16
N HIS A 257 24.85 22.25 8.05
CA HIS A 257 25.61 23.48 8.03
C HIS A 257 26.15 23.82 9.41
N GLU A 258 27.22 24.60 9.42
CA GLU A 258 27.85 25.19 10.59
C GLU A 258 28.18 26.64 10.32
N PHE A 259 28.16 27.49 11.36
CA PHE A 259 28.62 28.87 11.27
C PHE A 259 30.00 28.96 11.86
N GLU A 260 30.92 29.52 11.07
CA GLU A 260 32.30 29.79 11.51
C GLU A 260 32.59 31.27 11.43
N GLU A 261 33.20 31.80 12.47
CA GLU A 261 33.77 33.18 12.44
C GLU A 261 35.12 33.17 11.78
N PHE A 262 35.40 34.14 10.91
CA PHE A 262 36.69 34.30 10.27
C PHE A 262 37.03 35.75 10.12
N GLY A 263 38.35 36.08 10.25
CA GLY A 263 38.83 37.45 10.16
C GLY A 263 38.30 38.35 11.30
N LYS A 264 38.06 39.64 11.00
CA LYS A 264 37.44 40.58 11.95
C LYS A 264 35.98 40.76 11.59
N ASP A 265 35.10 40.30 12.45
CA ASP A 265 33.62 40.46 12.36
C ASP A 265 33.01 39.93 11.04
N ARG A 266 33.48 38.80 10.54
CA ARG A 266 32.89 38.08 9.41
C ARG A 266 32.49 36.68 9.79
N THR A 267 31.35 36.23 9.26
CA THR A 267 30.84 34.88 9.42
C THR A 267 30.83 34.16 8.06
N ARG A 268 31.13 32.89 8.06
CA ARG A 268 30.95 32.02 6.90
C ARG A 268 30.03 30.84 7.26
N ILE A 269 29.27 30.39 6.28
CA ILE A 269 28.45 29.18 6.36
C ILE A 269 29.25 28.04 5.74
N VAL A 270 29.45 26.99 6.48
CA VAL A 270 30.13 25.77 6.03
C VAL A 270 29.11 24.66 5.87
N ILE A 271 29.04 24.10 4.67
CA ILE A 271 28.14 22.97 4.39
C ILE A 271 28.98 21.70 4.39
N THR A 272 28.64 20.77 5.27
CA THR A 272 29.38 19.50 5.47
C THR A 272 28.66 18.30 4.89
N GLU A 273 27.33 18.38 4.67
CA GLU A 273 26.53 17.32 4.07
C GLU A 273 25.48 17.94 3.16
N ILE A 274 25.18 17.30 2.03
CA ILE A 274 24.17 17.76 1.06
C ILE A 274 23.03 16.75 0.94
N PRO A 275 21.83 17.17 0.51
CA PRO A 275 20.71 16.27 0.30
C PRO A 275 21.02 15.17 -0.71
N TYR A 276 20.36 14.01 -0.52
CA TYR A 276 20.51 12.85 -1.38
C TYR A 276 20.16 13.13 -2.84
N GLN A 277 20.96 12.59 -3.76
CA GLN A 277 20.85 12.79 -5.23
C GLN A 277 21.12 14.23 -5.71
N VAL A 278 21.69 15.09 -4.89
CA VAL A 278 22.11 16.42 -5.31
C VAL A 278 23.54 16.35 -5.82
N ASN A 279 23.80 16.94 -6.98
CA ASN A 279 25.13 17.09 -7.55
C ASN A 279 25.81 18.31 -6.93
N LYS A 280 26.94 18.10 -6.24
CA LYS A 280 27.66 19.19 -5.50
C LYS A 280 28.13 20.29 -6.42
N ARG A 281 28.75 19.96 -7.56
CA ARG A 281 29.26 20.96 -8.53
C ARG A 281 28.14 21.84 -9.10
N MET A 282 27.01 21.20 -9.47
CA MET A 282 25.84 21.93 -9.98
C MET A 282 25.18 22.79 -8.91
N LEU A 283 25.16 22.32 -7.65
CA LEU A 283 24.67 23.09 -6.51
C LEU A 283 25.51 24.38 -6.31
N ILE A 284 26.83 24.24 -6.28
CA ILE A 284 27.75 25.37 -6.12
C ILE A 284 27.59 26.36 -7.29
N LYS A 285 27.54 25.86 -8.53
CA LYS A 285 27.31 26.69 -9.71
C LYS A 285 25.97 27.44 -9.62
N ASN A 286 24.90 26.77 -9.28
CA ASN A 286 23.57 27.36 -9.14
C ASN A 286 23.56 28.48 -8.07
N MET A 287 24.22 28.25 -6.93
CA MET A 287 24.39 29.27 -5.90
C MET A 287 25.17 30.49 -6.42
N ALA A 288 26.27 30.28 -7.15
CA ALA A 288 27.08 31.35 -7.73
C ALA A 288 26.27 32.15 -8.77
N ASP A 289 25.56 31.47 -9.67
CA ASP A 289 24.72 32.12 -10.69
C ASP A 289 23.62 32.98 -10.01
N GLN A 290 23.02 32.54 -8.90
CA GLN A 290 22.01 33.31 -8.16
C GLN A 290 22.61 34.52 -7.43
N VAL A 291 23.86 34.45 -6.97
CA VAL A 291 24.58 35.61 -6.39
C VAL A 291 24.89 36.65 -7.48
N GLU A 292 25.34 36.20 -8.67
CA GLU A 292 25.60 37.09 -9.81
C GLU A 292 24.33 37.76 -10.30
N ASP A 293 23.19 37.04 -10.36
CA ASP A 293 21.84 37.53 -10.68
C ASP A 293 21.25 38.46 -9.60
N LYS A 294 21.93 38.65 -8.48
CA LYS A 294 21.47 39.44 -7.30
C LYS A 294 20.21 38.90 -6.64
N ARG A 295 19.89 37.60 -6.83
CA ARG A 295 18.78 36.94 -6.15
C ARG A 295 19.14 36.54 -4.72
N LEU A 296 20.42 36.20 -4.51
CA LEU A 296 21.02 35.94 -3.21
C LEU A 296 21.99 37.09 -2.86
N ASP A 297 21.56 37.94 -1.93
CA ASP A 297 22.43 39.01 -1.40
C ASP A 297 23.03 38.60 -0.05
N GLY A 298 24.11 39.25 0.33
CA GLY A 298 24.83 38.98 1.59
C GLY A 298 25.99 37.99 1.46
N ILE A 299 26.21 37.39 0.30
CA ILE A 299 27.31 36.45 0.03
C ILE A 299 28.45 37.21 -0.64
N SER A 300 29.70 37.00 -0.20
CA SER A 300 30.90 37.59 -0.77
C SER A 300 31.70 36.60 -1.63
N ASP A 301 31.73 35.34 -1.26
CA ASP A 301 32.46 34.30 -2.00
C ASP A 301 31.89 32.89 -1.70
N ILE A 302 32.03 31.97 -2.66
CA ILE A 302 31.61 30.56 -2.53
C ILE A 302 32.77 29.70 -3.04
N ARG A 303 33.27 28.79 -2.19
CA ARG A 303 34.35 27.87 -2.51
C ARG A 303 34.06 26.44 -2.14
N ASP A 304 34.57 25.51 -2.92
CA ASP A 304 34.63 24.10 -2.58
C ASP A 304 36.02 23.81 -1.96
N GLU A 305 36.03 23.50 -0.67
CA GLU A 305 37.21 23.09 0.09
C GLU A 305 37.17 21.61 0.47
N SER A 306 36.32 20.82 -0.23
CA SER A 306 36.20 19.38 0.04
C SER A 306 37.48 18.65 -0.29
N ASP A 307 37.89 17.76 0.60
CA ASP A 307 39.08 16.93 0.46
C ASP A 307 38.78 15.47 0.91
N ARG A 308 39.84 14.68 1.16
CA ARG A 308 39.72 13.31 1.63
C ARG A 308 39.16 13.15 3.05
N ASP A 309 39.18 14.24 3.85
CA ASP A 309 38.67 14.27 5.21
C ASP A 309 37.15 14.55 5.25
N GLY A 310 36.59 15.04 4.15
CA GLY A 310 35.13 15.21 4.03
C GLY A 310 34.69 16.33 3.08
N MET A 311 33.42 16.49 2.96
CA MET A 311 32.76 17.54 2.19
C MET A 311 32.83 18.85 2.98
N ARG A 312 33.26 19.93 2.30
CA ARG A 312 33.32 21.26 2.86
C ARG A 312 33.07 22.31 1.80
N ILE A 313 31.83 22.82 1.71
CA ILE A 313 31.47 23.95 0.87
C ILE A 313 31.45 25.20 1.76
N VAL A 314 32.26 26.18 1.46
CA VAL A 314 32.40 27.43 2.24
C VAL A 314 31.71 28.58 1.54
N ILE A 315 30.77 29.21 2.22
CA ILE A 315 30.00 30.36 1.76
C ILE A 315 30.37 31.54 2.68
N GLU A 316 31.21 32.45 2.18
CA GLU A 316 31.63 33.65 2.94
C GLU A 316 30.58 34.76 2.85
N LEU A 317 30.20 35.30 3.99
CA LEU A 317 29.21 36.37 4.07
C LEU A 317 29.86 37.78 4.04
N LYS A 318 29.12 38.74 3.54
CA LYS A 318 29.45 40.17 3.67
C LYS A 318 29.36 40.59 5.15
N ARG A 319 30.13 41.60 5.54
CA ARG A 319 30.26 42.04 6.95
C ARG A 319 28.91 42.37 7.62
N ASP A 320 27.96 42.95 6.87
CA ASP A 320 26.67 43.39 7.38
C ASP A 320 25.52 42.36 7.15
N ALA A 321 25.84 41.18 6.65
CA ALA A 321 24.85 40.17 6.36
C ALA A 321 24.47 39.38 7.62
N ASN A 322 23.17 39.16 7.85
CA ASN A 322 22.68 38.26 8.89
C ASN A 322 22.82 36.81 8.41
N PRO A 323 23.65 35.97 9.06
CA PRO A 323 23.90 34.59 8.62
C PRO A 323 22.63 33.73 8.50
N GLN A 324 21.71 33.87 9.46
CA GLN A 324 20.46 33.09 9.47
C GLN A 324 19.53 33.49 8.32
N VAL A 325 19.46 34.76 7.99
CA VAL A 325 18.61 35.24 6.87
C VAL A 325 19.17 34.74 5.53
N VAL A 326 20.51 34.79 5.36
CA VAL A 326 21.14 34.27 4.14
C VAL A 326 20.94 32.76 4.03
N LEU A 327 21.12 32.02 5.12
CA LEU A 327 20.92 30.58 5.17
C LEU A 327 19.45 30.19 4.81
N ASN A 328 18.47 30.89 5.35
CA ASN A 328 17.05 30.64 5.04
C ASN A 328 16.74 30.89 3.55
N ARG A 329 17.37 31.94 2.94
CA ARG A 329 17.22 32.17 1.50
C ARG A 329 17.89 31.06 0.67
N LEU A 330 19.07 30.59 1.10
CA LEU A 330 19.77 29.48 0.46
C LEU A 330 18.89 28.20 0.49
N PHE A 331 18.25 27.87 1.60
CA PHE A 331 17.32 26.76 1.69
C PHE A 331 16.08 26.93 0.80
N ALA A 332 15.55 28.13 0.71
CA ALA A 332 14.36 28.42 -0.09
C ALA A 332 14.61 28.42 -1.61
N GLN A 333 15.82 28.80 -2.04
CA GLN A 333 16.12 29.09 -3.46
C GLN A 333 17.10 28.11 -4.10
N THR A 334 17.73 27.22 -3.32
CA THR A 334 18.73 26.28 -3.83
C THR A 334 18.47 24.85 -3.41
N GLN A 335 19.22 23.90 -3.98
CA GLN A 335 19.14 22.47 -3.62
C GLN A 335 19.82 22.11 -2.28
N LEU A 336 20.22 23.13 -1.46
CA LEU A 336 20.58 22.89 -0.05
C LEU A 336 19.37 22.38 0.77
N GLN A 337 18.18 22.64 0.30
CA GLN A 337 16.96 21.95 0.74
C GLN A 337 16.24 21.37 -0.46
N THR A 338 15.91 20.08 -0.41
CA THR A 338 15.15 19.38 -1.46
C THR A 338 13.99 18.60 -0.87
N THR A 339 13.02 18.29 -1.72
CA THR A 339 11.92 17.40 -1.35
C THR A 339 12.09 16.05 -2.05
N PHE A 340 12.26 15.00 -1.27
CA PHE A 340 12.27 13.64 -1.78
C PHE A 340 10.82 13.11 -1.83
N ALA A 341 10.30 12.94 -3.03
CA ALA A 341 8.96 12.38 -3.23
C ALA A 341 9.02 10.86 -3.15
N ILE A 342 8.50 10.30 -2.07
CA ILE A 342 8.43 8.85 -1.84
C ILE A 342 7.27 8.26 -2.64
N ASN A 343 7.54 7.21 -3.40
CA ASN A 343 6.55 6.38 -4.09
C ASN A 343 7.00 4.92 -4.04
N MET A 344 6.44 4.15 -3.11
CA MET A 344 6.84 2.77 -2.85
C MET A 344 6.13 1.80 -3.80
N LEU A 345 6.42 1.92 -5.09
CA LEU A 345 5.90 1.06 -6.16
C LEU A 345 6.89 -0.08 -6.41
N ALA A 346 6.43 -1.33 -6.32
CA ALA A 346 7.23 -2.52 -6.62
C ALA A 346 6.37 -3.61 -7.28
N LEU A 347 7.03 -4.63 -7.85
CA LEU A 347 6.38 -5.79 -8.41
C LEU A 347 6.06 -6.81 -7.31
N VAL A 348 4.81 -7.24 -7.27
CA VAL A 348 4.29 -8.29 -6.37
C VAL A 348 3.75 -9.47 -7.17
N ASN A 349 3.24 -10.50 -6.49
CA ASN A 349 2.63 -11.68 -7.10
C ASN A 349 3.53 -12.32 -8.18
N ASN A 350 4.78 -12.62 -7.80
CA ASN A 350 5.79 -13.21 -8.70
C ASN A 350 6.00 -12.38 -9.98
N GLN A 351 6.16 -11.06 -9.83
CA GLN A 351 6.40 -10.05 -10.90
C GLN A 351 5.23 -9.81 -11.86
N SER A 352 4.04 -10.31 -11.55
CA SER A 352 2.87 -10.15 -12.42
C SER A 352 2.12 -8.82 -12.23
N GLN A 353 2.33 -8.12 -11.10
CA GLN A 353 1.55 -6.94 -10.77
C GLN A 353 2.41 -5.82 -10.15
N PRO A 354 2.46 -4.62 -10.76
CA PRO A 354 2.98 -3.43 -10.10
C PRO A 354 1.97 -2.91 -9.07
N LYS A 355 2.44 -2.61 -7.84
CA LYS A 355 1.58 -2.14 -6.75
C LYS A 355 2.31 -1.16 -5.86
N ILE A 356 1.59 -0.11 -5.42
CA ILE A 356 2.06 0.80 -4.38
C ILE A 356 1.82 0.14 -3.03
N LEU A 357 2.87 0.05 -2.23
CA LEU A 357 2.89 -0.71 -1.00
C LEU A 357 3.11 0.20 0.20
N SER A 358 2.43 -0.08 1.31
CA SER A 358 2.77 0.50 2.61
C SER A 358 4.04 -0.17 3.17
N LEU A 359 4.67 0.44 4.16
CA LEU A 359 5.82 -0.15 4.85
C LEU A 359 5.50 -1.56 5.37
N ARG A 360 4.33 -1.71 6.04
CA ARG A 360 3.89 -3.01 6.56
C ARG A 360 3.77 -4.05 5.45
N HIS A 361 3.19 -3.70 4.32
CA HIS A 361 2.99 -4.63 3.21
C HIS A 361 4.33 -5.10 2.59
N ILE A 362 5.32 -4.20 2.48
CA ILE A 362 6.67 -4.58 2.00
C ILE A 362 7.31 -5.59 2.95
N ILE A 363 7.20 -5.36 4.26
CA ILE A 363 7.73 -6.28 5.27
C ILE A 363 7.03 -7.63 5.22
N ASP A 364 5.69 -7.65 5.09
CA ASP A 364 4.92 -8.89 5.00
C ASP A 364 5.31 -9.73 3.77
N GLU A 365 5.42 -9.11 2.58
CA GLU A 365 5.86 -9.78 1.34
C GLU A 365 7.29 -10.33 1.47
N TYR A 366 8.19 -9.56 2.08
CA TYR A 366 9.55 -9.99 2.31
C TYR A 366 9.63 -11.18 3.27
N LEU A 367 8.92 -11.13 4.41
CA LEU A 367 8.92 -12.20 5.40
C LEU A 367 8.31 -13.49 4.85
N ALA A 368 7.19 -13.40 4.14
CA ALA A 368 6.58 -14.54 3.47
C ALA A 368 7.54 -15.20 2.46
N PHE A 369 8.28 -14.40 1.70
CA PHE A 369 9.30 -14.91 0.79
C PHE A 369 10.47 -15.57 1.54
N GLN A 370 10.93 -15.01 2.67
CA GLN A 370 11.99 -15.63 3.45
C GLN A 370 11.57 -16.95 4.10
N GLU A 371 10.33 -17.07 4.55
CA GLU A 371 9.77 -18.35 5.01
C GLU A 371 9.82 -19.40 3.88
N GLU A 372 9.43 -19.02 2.65
CA GLU A 372 9.53 -19.91 1.48
C GLU A 372 10.98 -20.32 1.20
N VAL A 373 11.92 -19.39 1.21
CA VAL A 373 13.35 -19.65 1.01
C VAL A 373 13.90 -20.65 2.04
N ILE A 374 13.55 -20.49 3.32
CA ILE A 374 13.99 -21.41 4.38
C ILE A 374 13.36 -22.79 4.18
N ILE A 375 12.08 -22.87 3.87
CA ILE A 375 11.39 -24.14 3.61
C ILE A 375 12.04 -24.86 2.42
N ARG A 376 12.29 -24.18 1.32
CA ARG A 376 12.91 -24.76 0.10
C ARG A 376 14.35 -25.22 0.39
N ARG A 377 15.14 -24.39 1.05
CA ARG A 377 16.50 -24.76 1.51
C ARG A 377 16.48 -26.01 2.40
N THR A 378 15.60 -26.02 3.40
CA THR A 378 15.48 -27.14 4.34
C THR A 378 15.08 -28.44 3.63
N LYS A 379 14.16 -28.37 2.68
CA LYS A 379 13.79 -29.53 1.84
C LYS A 379 14.97 -30.04 1.01
N TYR A 380 15.77 -29.14 0.47
CA TYR A 380 16.98 -29.51 -0.28
C TYR A 380 18.00 -30.19 0.63
N ASP A 381 18.30 -29.56 1.80
CA ASP A 381 19.27 -30.10 2.75
C ASP A 381 18.79 -31.43 3.33
N LEU A 382 17.49 -31.57 3.62
CA LEU A 382 16.86 -32.81 4.05
C LEU A 382 17.05 -33.94 3.02
N ARG A 383 16.73 -33.67 1.75
CA ARG A 383 16.92 -34.63 0.64
C ARG A 383 18.39 -35.06 0.53
N LYS A 384 19.33 -34.10 0.60
CA LYS A 384 20.76 -34.39 0.52
C LYS A 384 21.25 -35.20 1.73
N ALA A 385 20.76 -34.89 2.93
CA ALA A 385 21.07 -35.64 4.13
C ALA A 385 20.52 -37.09 4.05
N GLN A 386 19.28 -37.25 3.56
CA GLN A 386 18.67 -38.55 3.35
C GLN A 386 19.41 -39.39 2.27
N GLU A 387 19.75 -38.77 1.12
CA GLU A 387 20.56 -39.42 0.06
C GLU A 387 21.90 -39.92 0.63
N ARG A 388 22.56 -39.09 1.44
CA ARG A 388 23.85 -39.44 2.05
C ARG A 388 23.72 -40.50 3.13
N ALA A 389 22.72 -40.37 4.03
CA ALA A 389 22.44 -41.37 5.08
C ALA A 389 22.13 -42.74 4.49
N HIS A 390 21.31 -42.80 3.43
CA HIS A 390 20.98 -44.01 2.71
C HIS A 390 22.21 -44.70 2.12
N LEU A 391 23.13 -43.91 1.57
CA LEU A 391 24.39 -44.44 1.03
C LEU A 391 25.30 -44.96 2.13
N LEU A 392 25.40 -44.26 3.28
CA LEU A 392 26.17 -44.68 4.47
C LEU A 392 25.63 -45.97 5.10
N GLU A 393 24.31 -46.13 5.12
CA GLU A 393 23.65 -47.34 5.61
C GLU A 393 24.10 -48.59 4.81
N GLY A 394 24.14 -48.49 3.47
CA GLY A 394 24.69 -49.52 2.61
C GLY A 394 26.20 -49.83 2.88
N LEU A 395 27.00 -48.76 3.09
CA LEU A 395 28.43 -48.90 3.37
C LEU A 395 28.69 -49.54 4.76
N LEU A 396 27.86 -49.23 5.77
CA LEU A 396 27.94 -49.87 7.11
C LEU A 396 27.58 -51.34 7.02
N VAL A 397 26.53 -51.73 6.26
CA VAL A 397 26.20 -53.15 6.03
C VAL A 397 27.36 -53.90 5.34
N ALA A 398 28.03 -53.24 4.42
CA ALA A 398 29.20 -53.83 3.72
C ALA A 398 30.41 -54.03 4.70
N GLN A 399 30.65 -53.04 5.59
CA GLN A 399 31.72 -53.15 6.56
C GLN A 399 31.47 -54.22 7.64
N ASP A 400 30.24 -54.39 8.07
CA ASP A 400 29.85 -55.43 9.00
C ASP A 400 30.03 -56.85 8.40
N ASN A 401 29.97 -56.94 7.09
CA ASN A 401 30.09 -58.21 6.36
C ASN A 401 31.21 -58.22 5.31
N ILE A 402 32.35 -57.59 5.63
CA ILE A 402 33.39 -57.26 4.67
C ILE A 402 33.98 -58.51 3.99
N ASP A 403 34.21 -59.61 4.74
CA ASP A 403 34.76 -60.83 4.21
C ASP A 403 33.83 -61.48 3.18
N GLU A 404 32.53 -61.43 3.41
CA GLU A 404 31.50 -61.92 2.50
C GLU A 404 31.37 -61.03 1.26
N VAL A 405 31.42 -59.72 1.43
CA VAL A 405 31.42 -58.71 0.32
C VAL A 405 32.63 -58.98 -0.58
N ILE A 406 33.86 -59.11 -0.03
CA ILE A 406 35.04 -59.38 -0.81
C ILE A 406 34.93 -60.74 -1.56
N LYS A 407 34.37 -61.74 -0.90
CA LYS A 407 34.17 -63.05 -1.51
C LYS A 407 33.22 -63.00 -2.70
N ILE A 408 32.09 -62.30 -2.57
CA ILE A 408 31.11 -62.08 -3.63
C ILE A 408 31.75 -61.33 -4.79
N ILE A 409 32.46 -60.23 -4.55
CA ILE A 409 33.10 -59.45 -5.59
C ILE A 409 34.13 -60.29 -6.38
N ARG A 410 34.96 -61.06 -5.67
CA ARG A 410 36.00 -61.90 -6.28
C ARG A 410 35.45 -63.10 -7.02
N SER A 411 34.29 -63.61 -6.64
CA SER A 411 33.63 -64.74 -7.29
C SER A 411 32.71 -64.36 -8.45
N SER A 412 32.39 -63.09 -8.62
CA SER A 412 31.52 -62.58 -9.67
C SER A 412 32.34 -62.16 -10.86
N TYR A 413 31.88 -62.48 -12.08
CA TYR A 413 32.53 -62.07 -13.34
C TYR A 413 32.01 -60.66 -13.76
N ASP A 414 30.69 -60.54 -14.00
CA ASP A 414 30.06 -59.28 -14.47
C ASP A 414 28.85 -58.87 -13.61
N ASN A 415 28.38 -59.70 -12.70
CA ASN A 415 27.15 -59.54 -11.91
C ASN A 415 27.40 -59.30 -10.38
N ALA A 416 28.55 -58.73 -10.05
CA ALA A 416 28.90 -58.45 -8.66
C ALA A 416 27.88 -57.53 -7.96
N LYS A 417 27.37 -56.55 -8.65
CA LYS A 417 26.36 -55.61 -8.17
C LYS A 417 25.05 -56.30 -7.82
N GLU A 418 24.52 -57.10 -8.72
CA GLU A 418 23.28 -57.87 -8.54
C GLU A 418 23.38 -58.89 -7.39
N ASN A 419 24.54 -59.51 -7.26
CA ASN A 419 24.81 -60.46 -6.20
C ASN A 419 24.85 -59.76 -4.83
N LEU A 420 25.46 -58.58 -4.71
CA LEU A 420 25.46 -57.77 -3.49
C LEU A 420 24.05 -57.30 -3.12
N MET A 421 23.27 -56.82 -4.12
CA MET A 421 21.89 -56.41 -3.92
C MET A 421 21.04 -57.56 -3.39
N SER A 422 21.10 -58.72 -4.01
CA SER A 422 20.32 -59.91 -3.63
C SER A 422 20.71 -60.44 -2.26
N ARG A 423 21.99 -60.41 -1.92
CA ARG A 423 22.50 -60.99 -0.66
C ARG A 423 22.24 -60.15 0.57
N PHE A 424 22.38 -58.82 0.44
CA PHE A 424 22.29 -57.88 1.61
C PHE A 424 21.04 -57.05 1.58
N GLY A 425 20.15 -57.19 0.57
CA GLY A 425 18.95 -56.40 0.43
C GLY A 425 19.22 -54.94 0.07
N LEU A 426 20.34 -54.66 -0.60
CA LEU A 426 20.79 -53.36 -1.00
C LEU A 426 20.13 -52.91 -2.33
N ASP A 427 20.03 -51.63 -2.50
CA ASP A 427 19.61 -51.06 -3.78
C ASP A 427 20.78 -50.81 -4.75
N ASP A 428 20.45 -50.39 -5.96
CA ASP A 428 21.42 -50.16 -7.03
C ASP A 428 22.50 -49.14 -6.65
N ILE A 429 22.13 -48.05 -5.93
CA ILE A 429 23.02 -46.95 -5.55
C ILE A 429 23.97 -47.44 -4.43
N GLN A 430 23.44 -48.13 -3.44
CA GLN A 430 24.22 -48.67 -2.34
C GLN A 430 25.21 -49.73 -2.80
N ALA A 431 24.78 -50.66 -3.65
CA ALA A 431 25.64 -51.70 -4.23
C ALA A 431 26.77 -51.12 -5.10
N GLN A 432 26.46 -50.05 -5.88
CA GLN A 432 27.46 -49.35 -6.65
C GLN A 432 28.49 -48.65 -5.75
N ALA A 433 28.05 -48.01 -4.70
CA ALA A 433 28.94 -47.33 -3.75
C ALA A 433 29.90 -48.33 -3.06
N ILE A 434 29.42 -49.54 -2.77
CA ILE A 434 30.28 -50.61 -2.23
C ILE A 434 31.35 -51.03 -3.24
N LEU A 435 30.99 -51.20 -4.51
CA LEU A 435 31.94 -51.55 -5.58
C LEU A 435 32.98 -50.45 -5.81
N ASP A 436 32.64 -49.21 -5.64
CA ASP A 436 33.52 -48.05 -5.80
C ASP A 436 34.37 -47.76 -4.56
N MET A 437 34.17 -48.53 -3.49
CA MET A 437 34.85 -48.36 -2.24
C MET A 437 36.36 -48.63 -2.33
N ARG A 438 37.18 -47.71 -1.85
CA ARG A 438 38.65 -47.87 -1.83
C ARG A 438 39.06 -48.84 -0.75
N LEU A 439 40.09 -49.69 -1.01
CA LEU A 439 40.60 -50.63 -0.04
C LEU A 439 41.00 -49.97 1.30
N LYS A 440 41.41 -48.71 1.29
CA LYS A 440 41.73 -47.97 2.52
C LYS A 440 40.52 -47.83 3.46
N ALA A 441 39.34 -47.76 2.92
CA ALA A 441 38.08 -47.59 3.69
C ALA A 441 37.70 -48.82 4.53
N LEU A 442 38.43 -49.92 4.38
CA LEU A 442 38.26 -51.16 5.12
C LEU A 442 38.94 -51.12 6.52
N GLN A 443 39.58 -50.01 6.90
CA GLN A 443 40.21 -49.87 8.21
C GLN A 443 39.13 -49.58 9.29
N GLY A 444 39.34 -50.10 10.52
CA GLY A 444 38.38 -49.93 11.62
C GLY A 444 38.16 -48.46 12.04
N LEU A 445 39.17 -47.61 11.91
CA LEU A 445 39.03 -46.14 12.12
C LEU A 445 38.05 -45.47 11.14
N ASP A 446 37.91 -45.99 9.91
CA ASP A 446 36.97 -45.43 8.92
C ASP A 446 35.51 -45.87 9.23
N ARG A 447 35.32 -47.02 9.88
CA ARG A 447 33.98 -47.43 10.37
C ARG A 447 33.44 -46.50 11.45
N GLU A 448 34.26 -46.18 12.48
CA GLU A 448 33.86 -45.22 13.53
C GLU A 448 33.47 -43.86 12.93
N LYS A 449 34.19 -43.41 11.91
CA LYS A 449 33.84 -42.15 11.20
C LYS A 449 32.52 -42.23 10.44
N LEU A 450 32.27 -43.38 9.78
CA LEU A 450 31.01 -43.59 9.04
C LEU A 450 29.81 -43.65 10.02
N GLU A 451 29.96 -44.35 11.16
CA GLU A 451 28.93 -44.40 12.19
C GLU A 451 28.67 -43.03 12.83
N ALA A 452 29.72 -42.23 13.07
CA ALA A 452 29.59 -40.89 13.57
C ALA A 452 28.91 -39.94 12.58
N GLU A 453 29.30 -40.03 11.26
CA GLU A 453 28.67 -39.27 10.19
C GLU A 453 27.20 -39.65 10.04
N TYR A 454 26.87 -40.96 10.09
CA TYR A 454 25.50 -41.44 9.98
C TYR A 454 24.63 -40.88 11.11
N LYS A 455 25.10 -40.96 12.33
CA LYS A 455 24.41 -40.43 13.50
C LYS A 455 24.19 -38.92 13.42
N GLU A 456 25.19 -38.14 12.99
CA GLU A 456 25.07 -36.70 12.75
C GLU A 456 24.00 -36.38 11.68
N LEU A 457 23.95 -37.20 10.61
CA LEU A 457 22.93 -37.06 9.57
C LEU A 457 21.53 -37.38 10.08
N GLU A 458 21.36 -38.42 10.91
CA GLU A 458 20.06 -38.72 11.52
C GLU A 458 19.56 -37.57 12.41
N GLU A 459 20.44 -36.99 13.20
CA GLU A 459 20.12 -35.82 14.04
C GLU A 459 19.71 -34.59 13.16
N LYS A 460 20.42 -34.36 12.03
CA LYS A 460 20.07 -33.32 11.06
C LYS A 460 18.73 -33.59 10.38
N ILE A 461 18.49 -34.84 9.94
CA ILE A 461 17.22 -35.25 9.32
C ILE A 461 16.05 -35.02 10.30
N ALA A 462 16.20 -35.40 11.55
CA ALA A 462 15.20 -35.20 12.58
C ALA A 462 14.93 -33.70 12.80
N TYR A 463 15.96 -32.88 12.87
CA TYR A 463 15.86 -31.43 13.00
C TYR A 463 15.14 -30.78 11.78
N PHE A 464 15.52 -31.17 10.56
CA PHE A 464 14.89 -30.65 9.35
C PHE A 464 13.40 -31.02 9.26
N ASN A 465 13.04 -32.25 9.62
CA ASN A 465 11.64 -32.65 9.69
C ASN A 465 10.86 -31.86 10.76
N GLN A 466 11.45 -31.60 11.91
CA GLN A 466 10.86 -30.77 12.94
C GLN A 466 10.66 -29.32 12.44
N LEU A 467 11.67 -28.76 11.76
CA LEU A 467 11.61 -27.41 11.20
C LEU A 467 10.51 -27.27 10.14
N LEU A 468 10.34 -28.29 9.27
CA LEU A 468 9.30 -28.29 8.25
C LEU A 468 7.88 -28.51 8.79
N SER A 469 7.74 -29.00 10.02
CA SER A 469 6.46 -29.28 10.66
C SER A 469 6.01 -28.22 11.67
N SER A 470 6.86 -27.24 12.00
CA SER A 470 6.60 -26.21 13.02
C SER A 470 6.82 -24.80 12.51
N ASP A 471 5.72 -24.07 12.30
CA ASP A 471 5.77 -22.64 11.92
C ASP A 471 6.47 -21.78 12.98
N GLU A 472 6.36 -22.15 14.25
CA GLU A 472 7.03 -21.44 15.35
C GLU A 472 8.56 -21.57 15.25
N LEU A 473 9.05 -22.79 14.99
CA LEU A 473 10.48 -23.04 14.81
C LEU A 473 11.00 -22.34 13.53
N LEU A 474 10.21 -22.33 12.47
CA LEU A 474 10.55 -21.65 11.23
C LEU A 474 10.75 -20.14 11.46
N ARG A 475 9.80 -19.50 12.15
CA ARG A 475 9.89 -18.07 12.51
C ARG A 475 11.07 -17.78 13.43
N LYS A 476 11.36 -18.67 14.36
CA LYS A 476 12.53 -18.56 15.24
C LYS A 476 13.83 -18.57 14.45
N VAL A 477 13.99 -19.51 13.51
CA VAL A 477 15.18 -19.59 12.65
C VAL A 477 15.29 -18.32 11.78
N LEU A 478 14.21 -17.86 11.19
CA LEU A 478 14.20 -16.62 10.41
C LEU A 478 14.63 -15.42 11.26
N LYS A 479 14.12 -15.30 12.48
CA LYS A 479 14.49 -14.23 13.41
C LYS A 479 15.97 -14.29 13.77
N GLU A 480 16.53 -15.48 14.08
CA GLU A 480 17.93 -15.67 14.41
C GLU A 480 18.84 -15.30 13.23
N GLU A 481 18.48 -15.67 12.01
CA GLU A 481 19.24 -15.34 10.81
C GLU A 481 19.22 -13.84 10.51
N LEU A 482 18.06 -13.16 10.62
CA LEU A 482 17.96 -11.71 10.47
C LEU A 482 18.77 -10.98 11.54
N GLN A 483 18.72 -11.43 12.79
CA GLN A 483 19.50 -10.86 13.88
C GLN A 483 21.00 -11.01 13.63
N ALA A 484 21.46 -12.17 13.17
CA ALA A 484 22.87 -12.39 12.82
C ALA A 484 23.37 -11.45 11.70
N ILE A 485 22.53 -11.14 10.72
CA ILE A 485 22.85 -10.16 9.66
C ILE A 485 22.91 -8.75 10.24
N SER A 486 21.95 -8.39 11.09
CA SER A 486 21.95 -7.10 11.78
C SER A 486 23.20 -6.90 12.63
N ASP A 487 23.63 -7.92 13.36
CA ASP A 487 24.83 -7.86 14.21
C ASP A 487 26.12 -7.78 13.40
N LYS A 488 26.18 -8.45 12.26
CA LYS A 488 27.37 -8.52 11.40
C LYS A 488 27.56 -7.29 10.52
N PHE A 489 26.48 -6.73 9.97
CA PHE A 489 26.50 -5.68 8.94
C PHE A 489 25.82 -4.37 9.36
N GLY A 490 25.09 -4.38 10.47
CA GLY A 490 24.37 -3.21 10.95
C GLY A 490 25.31 -2.12 11.45
N ASP A 491 24.98 -0.90 11.12
CA ASP A 491 25.62 0.32 11.57
C ASP A 491 24.62 1.29 12.20
N ASP A 492 25.08 2.46 12.61
CA ASP A 492 24.24 3.50 13.16
C ASP A 492 23.63 4.34 12.03
N ARG A 493 22.48 4.94 12.32
CA ARG A 493 21.83 5.89 11.44
C ARG A 493 22.74 7.07 11.13
N VAL A 494 22.87 7.44 9.86
CA VAL A 494 23.68 8.55 9.41
C VAL A 494 22.89 9.83 9.09
N THR A 495 21.60 9.70 8.73
CA THR A 495 20.70 10.83 8.48
C THR A 495 19.99 11.24 9.77
N GLU A 496 20.11 12.50 10.17
CA GLU A 496 19.40 13.05 11.32
C GLU A 496 17.94 13.34 10.97
N ILE A 497 17.03 13.17 11.94
CA ILE A 497 15.64 13.56 11.81
C ILE A 497 15.37 14.62 12.86
N GLN A 498 15.05 15.84 12.43
CA GLN A 498 14.67 16.95 13.30
C GLN A 498 13.15 17.12 13.29
N ASP A 499 12.58 17.22 14.48
CA ASP A 499 11.19 17.57 14.62
C ASP A 499 11.04 19.08 14.30
N VAL A 500 10.08 19.44 13.46
CA VAL A 500 9.77 20.84 13.16
C VAL A 500 8.69 21.25 14.16
N GLU A 501 8.84 22.44 14.78
CA GLU A 501 7.89 22.98 15.78
C GLU A 501 6.45 23.09 15.24
N ASP A 502 6.26 22.99 13.91
CA ASP A 502 4.99 23.03 13.20
C ASP A 502 4.58 21.66 12.60
N GLU A 503 4.99 20.55 13.16
CA GLU A 503 4.34 19.26 12.81
C GLU A 503 2.95 19.18 13.47
N ILE A 504 2.09 20.05 13.01
CA ILE A 504 0.66 19.94 13.20
C ILE A 504 0.22 18.73 12.37
N ASP A 505 -0.46 17.80 12.99
CA ASP A 505 -1.13 16.70 12.26
C ASP A 505 -1.93 17.36 11.12
N ILE A 506 -1.93 16.78 9.90
CA ILE A 506 -2.69 17.37 8.78
C ILE A 506 -4.15 17.60 9.22
N GLU A 507 -4.63 16.77 10.12
CA GLU A 507 -5.94 16.89 10.73
C GLU A 507 -6.06 18.15 11.63
N ASP A 508 -4.98 18.56 12.33
CA ASP A 508 -4.95 19.78 13.17
C ASP A 508 -4.83 21.07 12.33
N LEU A 509 -4.40 20.99 11.06
CA LEU A 509 -4.35 22.10 10.11
C LEU A 509 -5.67 22.33 9.38
N ILE A 510 -6.59 21.38 9.44
CA ILE A 510 -7.89 21.45 8.80
C ILE A 510 -8.87 21.94 9.86
N GLU A 511 -9.45 23.12 9.63
CA GLU A 511 -10.48 23.65 10.49
C GLU A 511 -11.65 22.66 10.60
N GLU A 512 -12.05 22.35 11.84
CA GLU A 512 -13.19 21.50 12.07
C GLU A 512 -14.46 22.30 11.75
N GLU A 513 -15.10 21.98 10.64
CA GLU A 513 -16.34 22.61 10.21
C GLU A 513 -17.41 21.59 9.87
N GLN A 514 -18.66 22.00 10.00
CA GLN A 514 -19.81 21.21 9.55
C GLN A 514 -19.98 21.37 8.03
N CYS A 515 -20.01 20.24 7.33
CA CYS A 515 -20.18 20.19 5.89
C CYS A 515 -21.38 19.36 5.49
N VAL A 516 -22.01 19.73 4.39
CA VAL A 516 -23.03 18.94 3.70
C VAL A 516 -22.34 18.04 2.67
N PHE A 517 -22.45 16.73 2.86
CA PHE A 517 -21.98 15.72 1.94
C PHE A 517 -23.12 15.28 1.04
N THR A 518 -22.90 15.30 -0.26
CA THR A 518 -23.89 14.96 -1.27
C THR A 518 -23.37 13.88 -2.20
N LEU A 519 -24.15 12.80 -2.40
CA LEU A 519 -23.84 11.72 -3.33
C LEU A 519 -24.94 11.62 -4.38
N THR A 520 -24.54 11.47 -5.67
CA THR A 520 -25.48 11.25 -6.78
C THR A 520 -25.55 9.79 -7.19
N GLN A 521 -26.61 9.42 -7.92
CA GLN A 521 -26.80 8.06 -8.48
C GLN A 521 -25.67 7.63 -9.41
N ALA A 522 -25.08 8.56 -10.16
CA ALA A 522 -23.93 8.30 -11.02
C ALA A 522 -22.60 8.23 -10.26
N GLY A 523 -22.62 8.31 -8.92
CA GLY A 523 -21.46 8.18 -8.07
C GLY A 523 -20.60 9.44 -7.95
N TYR A 524 -21.15 10.64 -8.13
CA TYR A 524 -20.45 11.90 -7.85
C TYR A 524 -20.67 12.31 -6.40
N ILE A 525 -19.57 12.58 -5.70
CA ILE A 525 -19.58 13.04 -4.30
C ILE A 525 -18.89 14.40 -4.17
N LYS A 526 -19.39 15.20 -3.25
CA LYS A 526 -18.77 16.46 -2.82
C LYS A 526 -19.05 16.74 -1.36
N ARG A 527 -18.25 17.61 -0.75
CA ARG A 527 -18.59 18.33 0.48
C ARG A 527 -18.75 19.81 0.19
N THR A 528 -19.66 20.46 0.90
CA THR A 528 -19.88 21.90 0.83
C THR A 528 -20.06 22.38 2.27
N PRO A 529 -19.39 23.47 2.71
CA PRO A 529 -19.63 24.04 4.04
C PRO A 529 -21.10 24.28 4.31
N ALA A 530 -21.59 23.89 5.49
CA ALA A 530 -23.01 24.05 5.82
C ALA A 530 -23.43 25.54 5.85
N SER A 531 -22.52 26.44 6.20
CA SER A 531 -22.68 27.91 6.19
C SER A 531 -23.03 28.49 4.80
N GLU A 532 -22.68 27.81 3.72
CA GLU A 532 -23.10 28.24 2.39
C GLU A 532 -24.63 28.17 2.14
N TYR A 533 -25.36 27.37 2.93
CA TYR A 533 -26.81 27.20 2.81
C TYR A 533 -27.56 28.07 3.83
N THR A 534 -28.01 29.27 3.43
CA THR A 534 -28.82 30.18 4.25
C THR A 534 -30.20 29.59 4.55
N ALA A 535 -30.67 29.75 5.78
CA ALA A 535 -32.00 29.32 6.21
C ALA A 535 -33.13 30.04 5.42
N GLN A 536 -34.24 29.34 5.15
CA GLN A 536 -35.42 29.86 4.49
C GLN A 536 -36.68 29.49 5.31
N SER A 537 -37.68 30.36 5.25
CA SER A 537 -38.97 30.03 5.85
C SER A 537 -39.65 28.84 5.19
N LYS A 538 -40.50 28.10 5.97
CA LYS A 538 -41.26 26.95 5.43
C LYS A 538 -42.10 27.37 4.23
N GLY A 539 -42.24 26.47 3.21
CA GLY A 539 -42.93 26.73 1.97
C GLY A 539 -42.13 27.59 0.97
N GLY A 540 -40.82 27.80 1.19
CA GLY A 540 -39.90 28.39 0.22
C GLY A 540 -39.70 27.49 -1.01
N MET A 541 -39.20 28.06 -2.13
CA MET A 541 -38.98 27.36 -3.39
C MET A 541 -37.56 26.76 -3.57
N GLY A 542 -36.67 26.92 -2.55
CA GLY A 542 -35.31 26.38 -2.56
C GLY A 542 -34.32 27.02 -3.54
N LYS A 543 -33.06 26.68 -3.42
CA LYS A 543 -31.95 27.06 -4.34
C LYS A 543 -31.36 25.83 -4.98
N LYS A 544 -30.76 25.96 -6.16
CA LYS A 544 -30.09 24.87 -6.85
C LYS A 544 -28.87 24.41 -6.04
N GLY A 545 -28.92 23.18 -5.51
CA GLY A 545 -27.89 22.60 -4.62
C GLY A 545 -26.80 21.85 -5.36
N ILE A 546 -27.08 21.34 -6.57
CA ILE A 546 -26.12 20.60 -7.39
C ILE A 546 -26.55 20.66 -8.86
N THR A 547 -25.60 20.67 -9.80
CA THR A 547 -25.85 20.49 -11.23
C THR A 547 -25.64 19.04 -11.60
N THR A 548 -26.73 18.34 -11.93
CA THR A 548 -26.73 16.95 -12.41
C THR A 548 -26.82 16.89 -13.93
N ARG A 549 -26.49 15.73 -14.53
CA ARG A 549 -26.83 15.42 -15.93
C ARG A 549 -28.32 15.08 -16.01
N GLU A 550 -28.92 15.08 -17.21
CA GLU A 550 -30.35 14.81 -17.44
C GLU A 550 -30.84 13.47 -16.81
N GLU A 551 -29.94 12.49 -16.58
CA GLU A 551 -30.25 11.17 -16.00
C GLU A 551 -29.65 10.94 -14.61
N ASP A 552 -28.99 11.95 -13.96
CA ASP A 552 -28.35 11.82 -12.67
C ASP A 552 -29.11 12.62 -11.60
N TYR A 553 -29.27 12.07 -10.41
CA TYR A 553 -29.99 12.70 -9.29
C TYR A 553 -29.30 12.41 -7.95
N VAL A 554 -29.58 13.21 -6.95
CA VAL A 554 -29.02 13.03 -5.59
C VAL A 554 -29.67 11.82 -4.93
N VAL A 555 -28.82 10.89 -4.44
CA VAL A 555 -29.24 9.67 -3.76
C VAL A 555 -29.19 9.83 -2.25
N ASP A 556 -28.14 10.50 -1.73
CA ASP A 556 -27.94 10.66 -0.30
C ASP A 556 -27.35 12.04 0.01
N VAL A 557 -27.79 12.62 1.13
CA VAL A 557 -27.29 13.86 1.69
C VAL A 557 -27.27 13.76 3.22
N PHE A 558 -26.18 14.20 3.84
CA PHE A 558 -26.05 14.28 5.30
C PHE A 558 -25.06 15.35 5.69
N THR A 559 -25.08 15.76 6.94
CA THR A 559 -24.11 16.66 7.53
C THR A 559 -23.18 15.90 8.45
N ALA A 560 -21.90 16.25 8.42
CA ALA A 560 -20.86 15.71 9.27
C ALA A 560 -19.71 16.71 9.41
N SER A 561 -18.88 16.55 10.44
CA SER A 561 -17.64 17.29 10.60
C SER A 561 -16.60 16.86 9.55
N THR A 562 -15.74 17.81 9.14
CA THR A 562 -14.55 17.51 8.34
C THR A 562 -13.66 16.44 8.98
N HIS A 563 -13.65 16.32 10.30
CA HIS A 563 -12.84 15.35 11.07
C HIS A 563 -13.53 14.01 11.30
N ASP A 564 -14.81 13.85 10.96
CA ASP A 564 -15.52 12.57 11.08
C ASP A 564 -15.02 11.55 10.05
N TYR A 565 -15.10 10.27 10.41
CA TYR A 565 -14.97 9.17 9.44
C TYR A 565 -16.28 9.01 8.68
N ILE A 566 -16.20 8.98 7.36
CA ILE A 566 -17.30 8.63 6.49
C ILE A 566 -17.15 7.17 6.07
N LEU A 567 -18.13 6.35 6.39
CA LEU A 567 -18.22 4.95 5.99
C LEU A 567 -19.15 4.82 4.79
N PHE A 568 -18.66 4.23 3.72
CA PHE A 568 -19.37 4.02 2.46
C PHE A 568 -19.76 2.55 2.33
N PHE A 569 -21.04 2.27 2.29
CA PHE A 569 -21.58 0.91 2.14
C PHE A 569 -22.03 0.70 0.70
N THR A 570 -21.67 -0.43 0.11
CA THR A 570 -21.94 -0.76 -1.28
C THR A 570 -23.07 -1.76 -1.45
N ASP A 571 -23.55 -1.88 -2.68
CA ASP A 571 -24.55 -2.87 -3.09
C ASP A 571 -24.05 -4.32 -2.97
N THR A 572 -22.75 -4.53 -2.88
CA THR A 572 -22.14 -5.85 -2.60
C THR A 572 -22.01 -6.16 -1.11
N GLY A 573 -22.39 -5.22 -0.24
CA GLY A 573 -22.27 -5.32 1.22
C GLY A 573 -20.85 -5.08 1.76
N LYS A 574 -19.97 -4.44 0.97
CA LYS A 574 -18.68 -3.96 1.42
C LYS A 574 -18.80 -2.58 2.07
N VAL A 575 -17.82 -2.25 2.91
CA VAL A 575 -17.67 -0.94 3.51
C VAL A 575 -16.27 -0.39 3.28
N TYR A 576 -16.20 0.88 2.90
CA TYR A 576 -14.98 1.68 2.74
C TYR A 576 -14.99 2.84 3.73
N ARG A 577 -13.83 3.43 4.03
CA ARG A 577 -13.68 4.51 5.00
C ARG A 577 -12.82 5.64 4.45
N LYS A 578 -13.25 6.89 4.69
CA LYS A 578 -12.47 8.11 4.48
C LYS A 578 -12.76 9.12 5.59
N LYS A 579 -11.82 10.04 5.82
CA LYS A 579 -12.09 11.24 6.63
C LYS A 579 -12.89 12.26 5.82
N GLY A 580 -13.74 13.05 6.50
CA GLY A 580 -14.56 14.06 5.82
C GLY A 580 -13.74 15.04 4.98
N TYR A 581 -12.61 15.53 5.50
CA TYR A 581 -11.70 16.43 4.79
C TYR A 581 -11.03 15.79 3.54
N GLN A 582 -11.00 14.49 3.39
CA GLN A 582 -10.46 13.79 2.21
C GLN A 582 -11.44 13.80 1.04
N ILE A 583 -12.69 14.19 1.25
CA ILE A 583 -13.67 14.39 0.18
C ILE A 583 -13.51 15.82 -0.34
N PRO A 584 -13.31 16.00 -1.66
CA PRO A 584 -13.06 17.30 -2.24
C PRO A 584 -14.18 18.28 -1.98
N GLU A 585 -13.80 19.49 -1.57
CA GLU A 585 -14.72 20.61 -1.42
C GLU A 585 -15.16 21.13 -2.79
N SER A 586 -16.41 21.50 -2.90
CA SER A 586 -16.98 22.03 -4.13
C SER A 586 -18.17 22.92 -3.81
N GLY A 587 -18.30 24.03 -4.54
CA GLY A 587 -19.42 24.96 -4.38
C GLY A 587 -20.79 24.31 -4.67
N LYS A 588 -21.87 24.98 -4.24
CA LYS A 588 -23.26 24.48 -4.32
C LYS A 588 -23.65 23.91 -5.69
N ALA A 589 -23.33 24.61 -6.76
CA ALA A 589 -23.73 24.22 -8.12
C ALA A 589 -22.77 23.23 -8.79
N ALA A 590 -21.61 22.92 -8.19
CA ALA A 590 -20.63 22.04 -8.78
C ALA A 590 -21.09 20.56 -8.74
N LYS A 591 -20.67 19.79 -9.71
CA LYS A 591 -21.02 18.37 -9.85
C LYS A 591 -20.35 17.47 -8.80
N GLY A 592 -19.17 17.86 -8.31
CA GLY A 592 -18.34 17.07 -7.43
C GLY A 592 -17.39 16.10 -8.16
N THR A 593 -16.76 15.22 -7.41
CA THR A 593 -15.75 14.25 -7.88
C THR A 593 -16.37 12.85 -7.94
N ASN A 594 -16.04 12.08 -8.97
CA ASN A 594 -16.52 10.70 -9.04
C ASN A 594 -15.88 9.86 -7.91
N ILE A 595 -16.69 9.09 -7.22
CA ILE A 595 -16.32 8.29 -6.04
C ILE A 595 -15.21 7.27 -6.33
N VAL A 596 -15.10 6.77 -7.57
CA VAL A 596 -14.03 5.84 -7.99
C VAL A 596 -12.63 6.48 -7.93
N ASN A 597 -12.55 7.82 -7.96
CA ASN A 597 -11.29 8.54 -7.80
C ASN A 597 -10.90 8.71 -6.32
N ILE A 598 -11.82 8.44 -5.40
CA ILE A 598 -11.63 8.62 -3.95
C ILE A 598 -11.51 7.25 -3.26
N LEU A 599 -12.32 6.27 -3.69
CA LEU A 599 -12.37 4.91 -3.15
C LEU A 599 -11.92 3.89 -4.19
N GLN A 600 -11.28 2.82 -3.73
CA GLN A 600 -10.92 1.68 -4.59
C GLN A 600 -12.09 0.69 -4.72
N VAL A 601 -13.21 1.17 -5.29
CA VAL A 601 -14.39 0.32 -5.54
C VAL A 601 -14.14 -0.62 -6.72
N GLU A 602 -14.73 -1.80 -6.68
CA GLU A 602 -14.65 -2.77 -7.78
C GLU A 602 -15.50 -2.31 -8.97
N GLN A 603 -15.18 -2.82 -10.16
CA GLN A 603 -15.93 -2.47 -11.36
C GLN A 603 -17.38 -2.93 -11.26
N GLY A 604 -18.31 -1.99 -11.37
CA GLY A 604 -19.76 -2.24 -11.25
C GLY A 604 -20.33 -2.10 -9.85
N GLU A 605 -19.49 -1.94 -8.82
CA GLU A 605 -19.91 -1.71 -7.43
C GLU A 605 -20.42 -0.28 -7.24
N ARG A 606 -21.55 -0.10 -6.54
CA ARG A 606 -22.19 1.19 -6.30
C ARG A 606 -22.33 1.46 -4.80
N ILE A 607 -22.13 2.71 -4.40
CA ILE A 607 -22.39 3.15 -3.03
C ILE A 607 -23.90 3.31 -2.83
N GLN A 608 -24.45 2.67 -1.81
CA GLN A 608 -25.87 2.69 -1.48
C GLN A 608 -26.21 3.46 -0.19
N ALA A 609 -25.30 3.51 0.74
CA ALA A 609 -25.51 4.24 1.98
C ALA A 609 -24.19 4.83 2.49
N MET A 610 -24.28 5.99 3.12
CA MET A 610 -23.17 6.63 3.82
C MET A 610 -23.55 6.90 5.26
N ILE A 611 -22.59 6.75 6.17
CA ILE A 611 -22.73 7.21 7.56
C ILE A 611 -21.45 7.89 8.01
N HIS A 612 -21.55 8.75 8.98
CA HIS A 612 -20.41 9.35 9.65
C HIS A 612 -20.30 8.85 11.10
N THR A 613 -19.07 8.77 11.61
CA THR A 613 -18.76 8.44 13.01
C THR A 613 -17.45 9.09 13.42
N ARG A 614 -17.34 9.51 14.67
CA ARG A 614 -16.10 10.07 15.23
C ARG A 614 -15.05 8.98 15.54
N SER A 615 -15.49 7.81 15.97
CA SER A 615 -14.61 6.70 16.33
C SER A 615 -15.21 5.35 15.95
N ILE A 616 -14.38 4.43 15.46
CA ILE A 616 -14.72 3.04 15.14
C ILE A 616 -14.15 2.09 16.20
N GLU A 617 -13.28 2.58 17.08
CA GLU A 617 -12.47 1.77 18.00
C GLU A 617 -13.15 1.45 19.32
N ASP A 618 -14.25 2.13 19.65
CA ASP A 618 -14.96 1.98 20.93
C ASP A 618 -15.61 0.60 21.06
N ASP A 619 -15.21 -0.13 22.08
CA ASP A 619 -15.88 -1.35 22.52
C ASP A 619 -17.27 -1.03 23.09
N GLY A 620 -18.29 -1.77 22.65
CA GLY A 620 -19.68 -1.57 23.09
C GLY A 620 -20.56 -0.79 22.12
N ARG A 621 -20.04 -0.31 20.99
CA ARG A 621 -20.81 0.30 19.92
C ARG A 621 -21.16 -0.70 18.82
N PHE A 622 -22.29 -0.48 18.18
CA PHE A 622 -22.83 -1.33 17.13
C PHE A 622 -23.25 -0.50 15.93
N LEU A 623 -23.18 -1.09 14.75
CA LEU A 623 -23.80 -0.58 13.54
C LEU A 623 -25.10 -1.36 13.31
N PHE A 624 -26.22 -0.66 13.47
CA PHE A 624 -27.53 -1.21 13.21
C PHE A 624 -27.91 -0.93 11.76
N MET A 625 -28.02 -1.98 10.96
CA MET A 625 -28.24 -1.92 9.51
C MET A 625 -29.67 -2.31 9.20
N VAL A 626 -30.30 -1.59 8.28
CA VAL A 626 -31.68 -1.85 7.84
C VAL A 626 -31.74 -1.85 6.34
N THR A 627 -32.30 -2.92 5.74
CA THR A 627 -32.45 -3.05 4.30
C THR A 627 -33.83 -2.62 3.81
N ARG A 628 -33.96 -2.39 2.51
CA ARG A 628 -35.21 -2.00 1.84
C ARG A 628 -36.33 -3.02 2.08
N ASN A 629 -35.99 -4.29 2.10
CA ASN A 629 -36.96 -5.39 2.32
C ASN A 629 -37.28 -5.63 3.82
N GLY A 630 -36.77 -4.75 4.70
CA GLY A 630 -37.08 -4.81 6.14
C GLY A 630 -36.26 -5.81 6.94
N THR A 631 -35.16 -6.30 6.39
CA THR A 631 -34.15 -7.09 7.13
C THR A 631 -33.27 -6.16 7.95
N VAL A 632 -32.95 -6.56 9.19
CA VAL A 632 -32.11 -5.81 10.11
C VAL A 632 -30.94 -6.64 10.60
N LYS A 633 -29.82 -5.97 10.84
CA LYS A 633 -28.59 -6.58 11.36
C LYS A 633 -27.92 -5.63 12.35
N ARG A 634 -27.41 -6.20 13.44
CA ARG A 634 -26.61 -5.48 14.42
C ARG A 634 -25.18 -6.02 14.39
N LEU A 635 -24.24 -5.18 13.97
CA LEU A 635 -22.83 -5.53 13.80
C LEU A 635 -22.00 -4.78 14.85
N PRO A 636 -21.14 -5.43 15.67
CA PRO A 636 -20.21 -4.74 16.54
C PRO A 636 -19.27 -3.83 15.72
N ALA A 637 -19.17 -2.54 16.08
CA ALA A 637 -18.39 -1.56 15.32
C ALA A 637 -16.90 -1.90 15.25
N ASN A 638 -16.34 -2.48 16.33
CA ASN A 638 -14.95 -2.92 16.40
C ASN A 638 -14.57 -4.00 15.37
N THR A 639 -15.54 -4.72 14.77
CA THR A 639 -15.29 -5.64 13.66
C THR A 639 -14.83 -4.95 12.39
N LEU A 640 -14.99 -3.62 12.30
CA LEU A 640 -14.54 -2.75 11.21
C LEU A 640 -13.21 -2.02 11.55
N LYS A 641 -12.57 -2.32 12.68
CA LYS A 641 -11.32 -1.68 13.13
C LYS A 641 -10.21 -1.76 12.06
N ASN A 642 -10.05 -2.91 11.41
CA ASN A 642 -9.02 -3.16 10.40
C ASN A 642 -9.54 -2.95 8.97
N LEU A 643 -10.24 -1.84 8.73
CA LEU A 643 -10.77 -1.48 7.42
C LEU A 643 -9.62 -1.12 6.46
N ARG A 644 -9.39 -1.96 5.47
CA ARG A 644 -8.39 -1.76 4.41
C ARG A 644 -8.93 -0.84 3.31
N ASN A 645 -8.04 -0.21 2.52
CA ASN A 645 -8.44 0.67 1.41
C ASN A 645 -9.28 -0.03 0.32
N ASN A 646 -9.18 -1.35 0.21
CA ASN A 646 -9.97 -2.17 -0.72
C ASN A 646 -11.34 -2.58 -0.15
N GLY A 647 -11.73 -2.05 1.00
CA GLY A 647 -12.98 -2.36 1.69
C GLY A 647 -13.02 -3.75 2.33
N ILE A 648 -13.96 -3.94 3.24
CA ILE A 648 -14.27 -5.25 3.82
C ILE A 648 -15.76 -5.52 3.75
N ARG A 649 -16.14 -6.79 3.71
CA ARG A 649 -17.56 -7.16 3.75
C ARG A 649 -18.16 -6.93 5.14
N ALA A 650 -19.22 -6.11 5.22
CA ALA A 650 -19.94 -5.80 6.47
C ALA A 650 -21.28 -6.53 6.56
N LEU A 651 -21.90 -6.83 5.43
CA LEU A 651 -23.23 -7.44 5.34
C LEU A 651 -23.31 -8.36 4.12
N ARG A 652 -23.95 -9.51 4.27
CA ARG A 652 -24.38 -10.33 3.14
C ARG A 652 -25.84 -10.00 2.83
N MET A 653 -26.09 -9.42 1.65
CA MET A 653 -27.44 -9.08 1.21
C MET A 653 -28.09 -10.19 0.38
N GLU A 654 -29.42 -10.28 0.43
CA GLU A 654 -30.20 -11.10 -0.49
C GLU A 654 -30.30 -10.44 -1.87
N GLU A 655 -30.49 -11.23 -2.91
CA GLU A 655 -30.58 -10.73 -4.27
C GLU A 655 -31.79 -9.78 -4.43
N GLY A 656 -31.53 -8.58 -4.97
CA GLY A 656 -32.54 -7.53 -5.15
C GLY A 656 -32.86 -6.70 -3.92
N ASP A 657 -32.23 -6.94 -2.76
CA ASP A 657 -32.34 -6.08 -1.57
C ASP A 657 -31.30 -4.95 -1.59
N GLN A 658 -31.55 -3.88 -0.83
CA GLN A 658 -30.70 -2.71 -0.74
C GLN A 658 -30.55 -2.23 0.70
N LEU A 659 -29.37 -1.76 1.08
CA LEU A 659 -29.11 -1.17 2.38
C LEU A 659 -29.69 0.26 2.43
N ILE A 660 -30.70 0.52 3.26
CA ILE A 660 -31.36 1.84 3.34
C ILE A 660 -30.81 2.70 4.45
N ALA A 661 -30.50 2.11 5.60
CA ALA A 661 -30.03 2.88 6.75
C ALA A 661 -28.99 2.11 7.54
N VAL A 662 -27.98 2.84 8.02
CA VAL A 662 -27.06 2.38 9.05
C VAL A 662 -27.09 3.40 10.20
N ARG A 663 -27.18 2.92 11.46
CA ARG A 663 -27.17 3.76 12.64
C ARG A 663 -26.17 3.21 13.64
N GLU A 664 -25.36 4.08 14.17
CA GLU A 664 -24.51 3.73 15.31
C GLU A 664 -25.36 3.65 16.60
N THR A 665 -25.20 2.58 17.38
CA THR A 665 -25.92 2.34 18.64
C THR A 665 -24.96 1.88 19.74
N ASP A 666 -25.39 2.00 20.99
CA ASP A 666 -24.61 1.70 22.20
C ASP A 666 -25.14 0.50 23.01
N GLY A 667 -26.08 -0.26 22.45
CA GLY A 667 -26.69 -1.40 23.14
C GLY A 667 -27.93 -1.06 23.94
N ASN A 668 -28.28 0.22 24.06
CA ASN A 668 -29.40 0.69 24.87
C ASN A 668 -30.43 1.51 24.08
N GLN A 669 -30.41 1.39 22.73
CA GLN A 669 -31.27 2.21 21.88
C GLN A 669 -32.55 1.50 21.48
N LYS A 670 -33.58 2.29 21.22
CA LYS A 670 -34.80 1.85 20.57
C LYS A 670 -34.74 2.27 19.11
N ILE A 671 -35.03 1.34 18.21
CA ILE A 671 -34.96 1.52 16.77
C ILE A 671 -36.36 1.70 16.20
N LEU A 672 -36.57 2.81 15.50
CA LEU A 672 -37.80 3.08 14.76
C LEU A 672 -37.51 2.94 13.27
N ILE A 673 -38.29 2.08 12.60
CA ILE A 673 -38.20 1.83 11.14
C ILE A 673 -39.51 2.31 10.53
N ALA A 674 -39.44 3.09 9.46
CA ALA A 674 -40.61 3.57 8.74
C ALA A 674 -40.62 3.12 7.28
N THR A 675 -41.81 2.96 6.71
CA THR A 675 -42.04 2.49 5.35
C THR A 675 -42.61 3.59 4.47
N HIS A 676 -42.49 3.38 3.15
CA HIS A 676 -42.97 4.25 2.09
C HIS A 676 -44.49 4.49 2.18
N ASP A 677 -45.25 3.46 2.52
CA ASP A 677 -46.72 3.53 2.67
C ASP A 677 -47.18 4.08 4.04
N GLY A 678 -46.25 4.68 4.78
CA GLY A 678 -46.53 5.37 6.04
C GLY A 678 -46.74 4.50 7.25
N MET A 679 -46.19 3.28 7.29
CA MET A 679 -46.18 2.42 8.48
C MET A 679 -44.87 2.62 9.25
N ALA A 680 -44.86 2.28 10.55
CA ALA A 680 -43.65 2.27 11.37
C ALA A 680 -43.69 1.22 12.45
N VAL A 681 -42.52 0.69 12.80
CA VAL A 681 -42.30 -0.22 13.94
C VAL A 681 -41.22 0.37 14.84
N CYS A 682 -41.44 0.28 16.16
CA CYS A 682 -40.42 0.68 17.15
C CYS A 682 -40.15 -0.53 18.08
N PHE A 683 -38.88 -0.91 18.24
CA PHE A 683 -38.47 -2.06 19.06
C PHE A 683 -37.12 -1.78 19.71
N ASP A 684 -36.76 -2.58 20.74
CA ASP A 684 -35.46 -2.50 21.40
C ASP A 684 -34.37 -3.12 20.49
N GLU A 685 -33.21 -2.45 20.39
CA GLU A 685 -32.10 -2.98 19.55
C GLU A 685 -31.61 -4.36 20.01
N ASN A 686 -31.81 -4.71 21.30
CA ASN A 686 -31.43 -6.01 21.84
C ASN A 686 -32.33 -7.16 21.36
N ASP A 687 -33.51 -6.88 20.76
CA ASP A 687 -34.30 -7.87 20.04
C ASP A 687 -33.54 -8.42 18.82
N VAL A 688 -32.47 -7.74 18.40
CA VAL A 688 -31.54 -8.18 17.34
C VAL A 688 -30.19 -8.52 17.98
N ARG A 689 -29.88 -9.81 18.05
CA ARG A 689 -28.56 -10.25 18.57
C ARG A 689 -27.41 -9.69 17.73
N PRO A 690 -26.25 -9.39 18.34
CA PRO A 690 -25.05 -9.07 17.57
C PRO A 690 -24.68 -10.22 16.61
N MET A 691 -24.31 -9.89 15.37
CA MET A 691 -24.02 -10.85 14.32
C MET A 691 -22.69 -10.51 13.65
N GLY A 692 -21.97 -11.53 13.17
CA GLY A 692 -20.74 -11.37 12.42
C GLY A 692 -20.97 -10.80 11.01
N ARG A 693 -19.88 -10.42 10.35
CA ARG A 693 -19.91 -9.73 9.04
C ARG A 693 -20.65 -10.49 7.93
N ASP A 694 -20.55 -11.82 7.90
CA ASP A 694 -21.12 -12.66 6.84
C ASP A 694 -22.59 -13.05 7.05
N ALA A 695 -23.22 -12.58 8.12
CA ALA A 695 -24.63 -12.85 8.39
C ALA A 695 -25.55 -11.97 7.53
N VAL A 696 -26.68 -12.50 7.08
CA VAL A 696 -27.72 -11.79 6.32
C VAL A 696 -28.54 -10.86 7.23
N GLY A 697 -28.81 -11.25 8.45
CA GLY A 697 -29.67 -10.51 9.38
C GLY A 697 -30.96 -11.26 9.73
N VAL A 698 -31.91 -10.54 10.32
CA VAL A 698 -33.21 -11.02 10.75
C VAL A 698 -34.31 -10.06 10.33
N ARG A 699 -35.56 -10.50 10.28
CA ARG A 699 -36.70 -9.63 9.92
C ARG A 699 -36.91 -8.55 10.99
N GLY A 700 -36.84 -7.27 10.61
CA GLY A 700 -37.13 -6.10 11.46
C GLY A 700 -38.60 -5.66 11.39
N ILE A 701 -39.16 -5.60 10.19
CA ILE A 701 -40.56 -5.24 9.93
C ILE A 701 -41.19 -6.19 8.89
N ARG A 702 -42.50 -6.43 8.99
CA ARG A 702 -43.27 -7.13 7.94
C ARG A 702 -43.85 -6.09 7.00
N LEU A 703 -43.45 -6.10 5.76
CA LEU A 703 -43.91 -5.18 4.72
C LEU A 703 -45.24 -5.69 4.10
N ARG A 704 -46.07 -4.75 3.65
CA ARG A 704 -47.21 -5.03 2.78
C ARG A 704 -46.74 -5.26 1.34
N GLN A 705 -47.60 -5.76 0.47
CA GLN A 705 -47.25 -5.95 -0.93
C GLN A 705 -46.98 -4.60 -1.59
N GLY A 706 -45.78 -4.44 -2.17
CA GLY A 706 -45.34 -3.22 -2.83
C GLY A 706 -44.72 -2.15 -1.90
N ASP A 707 -44.83 -2.33 -0.56
CA ASP A 707 -44.22 -1.41 0.41
C ASP A 707 -42.75 -1.73 0.66
N TYR A 708 -41.98 -0.75 1.08
CA TYR A 708 -40.55 -0.89 1.39
C TYR A 708 -40.12 0.09 2.49
N VAL A 709 -38.99 -0.19 3.12
CA VAL A 709 -38.42 0.68 4.16
C VAL A 709 -37.80 1.92 3.53
N VAL A 710 -38.12 3.10 4.07
CA VAL A 710 -37.58 4.40 3.64
C VAL A 710 -36.59 5.01 4.64
N GLY A 711 -36.53 4.49 5.87
CA GLY A 711 -35.60 5.01 6.85
C GLY A 711 -35.71 4.31 8.21
N ALA A 712 -34.63 4.48 8.98
CA ALA A 712 -34.57 4.05 10.36
C ALA A 712 -33.87 5.11 11.20
N ALA A 713 -34.31 5.26 12.46
CA ALA A 713 -33.76 6.23 13.40
C ALA A 713 -33.72 5.67 14.82
N ARG A 714 -32.89 6.25 15.69
CA ARG A 714 -32.91 5.98 17.13
C ARG A 714 -34.03 6.77 17.76
N ALA A 715 -34.96 6.09 18.41
CA ALA A 715 -36.08 6.70 19.11
C ALA A 715 -35.61 7.24 20.48
N LYS A 716 -35.27 8.52 20.55
CA LYS A 716 -34.82 9.20 21.78
C LYS A 716 -36.04 9.80 22.52
N ALA A 717 -36.09 9.66 23.85
CA ALA A 717 -37.11 10.27 24.68
C ALA A 717 -37.08 11.81 24.54
N ASN A 718 -38.24 12.47 24.63
CA ASN A 718 -38.43 13.91 24.48
C ASN A 718 -38.03 14.49 23.10
N HIS A 719 -37.95 13.65 22.09
CA HIS A 719 -37.72 14.03 20.69
C HIS A 719 -39.00 13.76 19.87
N ALA A 720 -38.99 14.25 18.65
CA ALA A 720 -40.05 14.02 17.69
C ALA A 720 -39.56 13.31 16.43
N VAL A 721 -40.38 12.47 15.86
CA VAL A 721 -40.18 11.85 14.55
C VAL A 721 -40.61 12.84 13.48
N LEU A 722 -39.68 13.43 12.78
CA LEU A 722 -39.92 14.22 11.57
C LEU A 722 -40.12 13.26 10.41
N ALA A 723 -41.26 13.34 9.74
CA ALA A 723 -41.56 12.53 8.53
C ALA A 723 -41.85 13.49 7.36
N ILE A 724 -41.21 13.21 6.22
CA ILE A 724 -41.35 14.00 4.98
C ILE A 724 -41.84 13.12 3.86
N THR A 725 -42.70 13.66 3.01
CA THR A 725 -43.28 12.97 1.84
C THR A 725 -42.76 13.50 0.50
N GLU A 726 -42.97 12.74 -0.56
CA GLU A 726 -42.53 13.08 -1.94
C GLU A 726 -43.06 14.45 -2.38
N ASN A 727 -44.29 14.78 -2.07
CA ASN A 727 -44.93 16.03 -2.48
C ASN A 727 -44.62 17.21 -1.52
N GLY A 728 -43.55 17.09 -0.71
CA GLY A 728 -43.03 18.19 0.13
C GLY A 728 -43.87 18.49 1.39
N TYR A 729 -44.71 17.55 1.81
CA TYR A 729 -45.42 17.65 3.10
C TYR A 729 -44.60 17.05 4.21
N GLY A 730 -44.74 17.59 5.44
CA GLY A 730 -44.00 17.10 6.61
C GLY A 730 -44.72 17.37 7.91
N LYS A 731 -44.32 16.67 8.95
CA LYS A 731 -44.76 16.86 10.34
C LYS A 731 -43.77 16.31 11.31
N ARG A 732 -43.85 16.80 12.55
CA ARG A 732 -43.17 16.23 13.72
C ARG A 732 -44.18 15.46 14.56
N THR A 733 -43.88 14.26 15.02
CA THR A 733 -44.71 13.46 15.92
C THR A 733 -43.90 13.06 17.13
N PRO A 734 -44.35 13.31 18.38
CA PRO A 734 -43.63 12.89 19.57
C PRO A 734 -43.26 11.39 19.52
N VAL A 735 -42.03 11.05 19.91
CA VAL A 735 -41.57 9.67 19.92
C VAL A 735 -42.42 8.77 20.81
N GLU A 736 -42.95 9.32 21.88
CA GLU A 736 -43.81 8.63 22.86
C GLU A 736 -45.13 8.10 22.25
N GLU A 737 -45.55 8.63 21.11
CA GLU A 737 -46.67 8.08 20.36
C GLU A 737 -46.41 6.73 19.68
N TYR A 738 -45.10 6.36 19.55
CA TYR A 738 -44.72 5.08 18.93
C TYR A 738 -44.49 4.04 20.02
N ARG A 739 -45.50 3.17 20.21
CA ARG A 739 -45.36 2.08 21.16
C ARG A 739 -44.22 1.12 20.81
N ILE A 740 -43.50 0.72 21.83
CA ILE A 740 -42.47 -0.32 21.68
C ILE A 740 -43.15 -1.67 21.51
N THR A 741 -42.73 -2.39 20.48
CA THR A 741 -43.25 -3.74 20.14
C THR A 741 -42.09 -4.66 19.83
N ASN A 742 -42.32 -5.96 19.71
CA ASN A 742 -41.31 -6.88 19.20
C ASN A 742 -41.04 -6.61 17.72
N ARG A 743 -39.80 -6.87 17.25
CA ARG A 743 -39.44 -6.78 15.84
C ARG A 743 -40.29 -7.72 14.96
N GLY A 744 -40.36 -7.45 13.65
CA GLY A 744 -41.01 -8.33 12.66
C GLY A 744 -42.50 -8.20 12.56
N GLY A 745 -43.14 -7.24 13.27
CA GLY A 745 -44.56 -6.91 13.15
C GLY A 745 -44.87 -6.04 11.92
N LEU A 746 -46.17 -5.85 11.62
CA LEU A 746 -46.66 -4.93 10.56
C LEU A 746 -46.52 -3.44 10.94
N GLY A 747 -46.23 -3.15 12.22
CA GLY A 747 -46.13 -1.80 12.72
C GLY A 747 -47.46 -1.08 12.91
N ILE A 748 -47.35 0.24 13.12
CA ILE A 748 -48.48 1.15 13.33
C ILE A 748 -48.42 2.28 12.29
N LYS A 749 -49.54 2.97 12.06
CA LYS A 749 -49.57 4.13 11.14
C LYS A 749 -48.65 5.24 11.64
N ASN A 750 -47.69 5.65 10.78
CA ASN A 750 -46.79 6.77 11.00
C ASN A 750 -47.27 8.02 10.28
N TYR A 751 -47.78 7.85 9.07
CA TYR A 751 -48.22 8.97 8.23
C TYR A 751 -49.51 8.62 7.49
N MET A 752 -50.38 9.63 7.26
CA MET A 752 -51.57 9.47 6.44
C MET A 752 -51.22 9.81 4.98
N VAL A 753 -50.80 8.81 4.25
CA VAL A 753 -50.47 8.90 2.83
C VAL A 753 -51.75 9.07 2.00
N THR A 754 -51.77 10.09 1.12
CA THR A 754 -52.85 10.40 0.18
C THR A 754 -52.23 10.89 -1.14
N ASP A 755 -53.03 10.95 -2.21
CA ASP A 755 -52.56 11.47 -3.51
C ASP A 755 -52.00 12.90 -3.41
N LYS A 756 -52.48 13.69 -2.47
CA LYS A 756 -52.02 15.06 -2.20
C LYS A 756 -50.63 15.10 -1.56
N THR A 757 -50.38 14.24 -0.60
CA THR A 757 -49.11 14.25 0.17
C THR A 757 -48.02 13.43 -0.54
N GLY A 758 -48.38 12.46 -1.32
CA GLY A 758 -47.47 11.43 -1.80
C GLY A 758 -47.02 10.49 -0.67
N PRO A 759 -46.29 9.45 -0.98
CA PRO A 759 -45.72 8.52 -0.02
C PRO A 759 -44.58 9.16 0.81
N VAL A 760 -44.18 8.48 1.87
CA VAL A 760 -43.09 8.93 2.75
C VAL A 760 -41.73 8.66 2.10
N VAL A 761 -40.88 9.70 2.05
CA VAL A 761 -39.51 9.60 1.52
C VAL A 761 -38.51 9.21 2.62
N GLY A 762 -38.72 9.72 3.83
CA GLY A 762 -37.80 9.44 4.92
C GLY A 762 -38.23 10.01 6.25
N ILE A 763 -37.52 9.58 7.29
CA ILE A 763 -37.73 10.03 8.66
C ILE A 763 -36.41 10.46 9.32
N LYS A 764 -36.51 11.40 10.27
CA LYS A 764 -35.44 11.75 11.20
C LYS A 764 -36.02 11.88 12.60
N VAL A 765 -35.20 11.72 13.63
CA VAL A 765 -35.58 12.06 15.02
C VAL A 765 -34.89 13.35 15.40
N VAL A 766 -35.70 14.32 15.85
CA VAL A 766 -35.28 15.72 16.02
C VAL A 766 -35.71 16.21 17.40
N ASP A 767 -34.97 17.16 17.95
CA ASP A 767 -35.33 17.87 19.21
C ASP A 767 -35.91 19.26 18.94
N GLY A 768 -35.77 19.78 17.74
CA GLY A 768 -36.30 21.09 17.32
C GLY A 768 -35.21 22.18 17.28
N THR A 769 -33.98 21.89 17.63
CA THR A 769 -32.86 22.84 17.57
C THR A 769 -32.10 22.79 16.24
N GLU A 770 -32.46 21.83 15.37
CA GLU A 770 -31.77 21.61 14.10
C GLU A 770 -32.46 22.31 12.94
N ASP A 771 -31.74 22.46 11.83
CA ASP A 771 -32.28 22.78 10.50
C ASP A 771 -32.44 21.54 9.64
N LEU A 772 -33.50 21.48 8.86
CA LEU A 772 -33.81 20.46 7.90
C LEU A 772 -33.31 20.84 6.51
N LEU A 773 -32.54 20.00 5.89
CA LEU A 773 -32.17 20.07 4.47
C LEU A 773 -33.04 19.11 3.68
N LEU A 774 -33.73 19.60 2.63
CA LEU A 774 -34.49 18.79 1.69
C LEU A 774 -33.88 18.91 0.31
N VAL A 775 -33.78 17.77 -0.40
CA VAL A 775 -33.29 17.72 -1.78
C VAL A 775 -34.33 17.10 -2.68
N THR A 776 -34.56 17.73 -3.84
CA THR A 776 -35.49 17.23 -4.87
C THR A 776 -34.74 16.48 -5.98
N GLN A 777 -35.48 15.75 -6.82
CA GLN A 777 -34.94 15.04 -7.98
C GLN A 777 -34.25 15.99 -8.95
N ALA A 778 -34.76 17.20 -9.13
CA ALA A 778 -34.15 18.24 -9.96
C ALA A 778 -32.89 18.90 -9.33
N GLY A 779 -32.42 18.41 -8.17
CA GLY A 779 -31.24 18.92 -7.48
C GLY A 779 -31.47 20.25 -6.73
N ILE A 780 -32.72 20.61 -6.45
CA ILE A 780 -33.06 21.79 -5.68
C ILE A 780 -32.93 21.45 -4.20
N LEU A 781 -32.21 22.27 -3.45
CA LEU A 781 -32.03 22.12 -2.00
C LEU A 781 -32.67 23.31 -1.26
N ILE A 782 -33.38 22.99 -0.19
CA ILE A 782 -33.92 23.97 0.77
C ILE A 782 -33.41 23.65 2.17
N ARG A 783 -33.08 24.68 2.93
CA ARG A 783 -32.81 24.65 4.40
C ARG A 783 -33.94 25.33 5.11
N THR A 784 -34.53 24.69 6.14
CA THR A 784 -35.62 25.25 6.93
C THR A 784 -35.49 24.83 8.39
N PRO A 785 -35.75 25.72 9.37
CA PRO A 785 -35.72 25.36 10.78
C PRO A 785 -36.76 24.28 11.09
N VAL A 786 -36.33 23.25 11.82
CA VAL A 786 -37.20 22.13 12.23
C VAL A 786 -38.36 22.58 13.12
N ASP A 787 -38.12 23.56 14.03
CA ASP A 787 -39.11 24.09 14.92
C ASP A 787 -40.31 24.73 14.21
N SER A 788 -40.10 25.26 12.99
CA SER A 788 -41.16 25.85 12.15
C SER A 788 -42.18 24.82 11.64
N ILE A 789 -41.84 23.49 11.68
CA ILE A 789 -42.68 22.41 11.20
C ILE A 789 -43.62 21.99 12.34
N ARG A 790 -44.91 21.98 12.07
CA ARG A 790 -45.96 21.67 13.05
C ARG A 790 -45.85 20.29 13.66
N THR A 791 -45.98 20.21 15.01
CA THR A 791 -46.17 18.96 15.72
C THR A 791 -47.62 18.46 15.54
N ALA A 792 -47.77 17.19 15.14
CA ALA A 792 -49.05 16.58 14.84
C ALA A 792 -49.03 15.07 15.11
N GLY A 793 -50.17 14.47 15.38
CA GLY A 793 -50.30 13.07 15.67
C GLY A 793 -49.94 12.16 14.47
N ARG A 794 -49.64 10.90 14.73
CA ARG A 794 -49.17 9.88 13.74
C ARG A 794 -50.05 9.76 12.51
N ALA A 795 -51.37 9.73 12.63
CA ALA A 795 -52.30 9.50 11.53
C ALA A 795 -52.77 10.79 10.83
N THR A 796 -51.92 11.79 10.67
CA THR A 796 -52.18 13.09 10.03
C THR A 796 -51.39 13.29 8.74
N GLN A 797 -51.82 14.25 7.89
CA GLN A 797 -51.19 14.57 6.60
C GLN A 797 -50.02 15.58 6.69
N GLY A 798 -49.80 16.20 7.86
CA GLY A 798 -48.78 17.22 8.03
C GLY A 798 -49.11 18.55 7.34
N VAL A 799 -48.07 19.37 7.16
CA VAL A 799 -48.10 20.69 6.52
C VAL A 799 -47.17 20.74 5.31
N ILE A 800 -47.31 21.72 4.43
CA ILE A 800 -46.40 21.95 3.33
C ILE A 800 -45.08 22.50 3.92
N VAL A 801 -43.98 21.81 3.72
CA VAL A 801 -42.62 22.17 4.07
C VAL A 801 -41.87 22.79 2.88
N MET A 802 -42.08 22.23 1.71
CA MET A 802 -41.46 22.66 0.44
C MET A 802 -42.49 22.79 -0.67
N ARG A 803 -42.33 23.77 -1.57
CA ARG A 803 -43.06 23.91 -2.83
C ARG A 803 -42.10 23.74 -3.99
N PHE A 804 -42.56 23.07 -5.03
CA PHE A 804 -41.73 22.83 -6.22
C PHE A 804 -41.87 23.93 -7.24
N LYS A 805 -40.81 24.20 -8.00
CA LYS A 805 -40.81 25.17 -9.13
C LYS A 805 -41.25 24.52 -10.45
N GLU A 806 -40.93 23.23 -10.60
CA GLU A 806 -41.19 22.45 -11.81
C GLU A 806 -42.29 21.43 -11.53
N GLU A 807 -43.17 21.21 -12.49
CA GLU A 807 -44.26 20.23 -12.42
C GLU A 807 -43.63 18.82 -12.57
N GLY A 808 -43.87 17.95 -11.61
CA GLY A 808 -43.33 16.59 -11.61
C GLY A 808 -42.05 16.42 -10.75
N ASP A 809 -41.48 17.50 -10.20
CA ASP A 809 -40.37 17.40 -9.22
C ASP A 809 -40.87 16.85 -7.87
N HIS A 810 -40.05 16.16 -7.13
CA HIS A 810 -40.41 15.57 -5.84
C HIS A 810 -39.21 15.48 -4.91
N VAL A 811 -39.45 15.44 -3.60
CA VAL A 811 -38.40 15.24 -2.59
C VAL A 811 -37.88 13.81 -2.67
N ILE A 812 -36.55 13.67 -2.69
CA ILE A 812 -35.88 12.37 -2.74
C ILE A 812 -35.01 12.09 -1.51
N SER A 813 -34.52 13.13 -0.81
CA SER A 813 -33.65 12.97 0.35
C SER A 813 -33.83 14.09 1.38
N LEU A 814 -33.46 13.80 2.63
CA LEU A 814 -33.48 14.75 3.76
C LEU A 814 -32.31 14.54 4.70
N ALA A 815 -31.75 15.66 5.18
CA ALA A 815 -30.70 15.69 6.20
C ALA A 815 -30.99 16.71 7.29
N LEU A 816 -30.28 16.60 8.41
CA LEU A 816 -30.29 17.60 9.48
C LEU A 816 -28.93 18.28 9.54
N THR A 817 -28.93 19.56 9.92
CA THR A 817 -27.74 20.35 10.25
C THR A 817 -28.00 21.19 11.50
N ASP A 818 -26.92 21.62 12.14
CA ASP A 818 -27.05 22.55 13.28
C ASP A 818 -27.71 23.87 12.84
N HIS A 819 -28.49 24.45 13.73
CA HIS A 819 -29.12 25.74 13.49
C HIS A 819 -28.06 26.86 13.57
N GLU A 820 -27.97 27.71 12.55
CA GLU A 820 -27.17 28.93 12.59
C GLU A 820 -28.07 30.07 13.09
N GLU A 821 -27.73 30.67 14.23
CA GLU A 821 -28.30 31.96 14.62
C GLU A 821 -27.86 33.01 13.59
N ASP A 822 -28.84 33.73 13.03
CA ASP A 822 -28.58 34.87 12.14
C ASP A 822 -27.70 35.91 12.90
N SER A 823 -26.40 35.95 12.57
CA SER A 823 -25.48 37.00 13.04
C SER A 823 -25.69 38.35 12.33
N ALA A 824 -26.94 38.66 11.99
CA ALA A 824 -27.34 39.92 11.30
C ALA A 824 -27.91 41.01 12.23
N GLU A 825 -27.50 41.04 13.51
CA GLU A 825 -27.75 42.23 14.38
C GLU A 825 -26.46 42.65 15.09
N ALA A 826 -25.48 43.17 14.36
CA ALA A 826 -24.37 43.95 14.90
C ALA A 826 -23.68 44.81 13.82
N GLU A 827 -24.44 45.57 13.06
CA GLU A 827 -23.95 46.79 12.37
C GLU A 827 -25.13 47.81 12.32
N GLU A 828 -25.30 48.55 13.41
CA GLU A 828 -25.78 49.95 13.44
C GLU A 828 -24.78 50.81 14.19
#